data_7027bc0f1b7a03e76a23620cd2311b8d
#
_entry.id   7027bc0f1b7a03e76a23620cd2311b8d
#
_cell.length_a   1.000
_cell.length_b   1.000
_cell.length_c   1.000
_cell.angle_alpha   90.00
_cell.angle_beta   90.00
_cell.angle_gamma   90.00
#
_symmetry.space_group_name_H-M   'P 1'
#
loop_
_entity.id
_entity.type
_entity.pdbx_description
1 polymer ?
#
loop_
_entity_poly.entity_id
_entity_poly.type
_entity_poly.pdbx_seq_one_letter_code
_entity_poly.pdbx_strand_id
1 'polypeptide(L)'
;MKSHPGIAVACSALVFFGAGVMSQAAVAAIALSPKQDASRIAEIMQRLRDVQRFNAVSVAPNGKAVAWTVTEKTPAEKGGNGATVAAADKGAKAAKTGPAADGGKPGELLQIAAADGARVRTVRILRSAKSCQYSNLRWSPDSRTLAFLSNCNHGSGSDKQFDIYEVAATGIAARRITHLRGLVNQLAWTPGGSQLSFLYVEGDVHPVSAVSATKALVGVIGETGVERQRIAVLPASGGELHEITPASIFVYEYDWASKGDRLAYIGAPPPGRDNWWIAKLYTQAPGGTPQVTLDPSSVDGALRGLQIAVPRWSPDGSRIAFIGGLMSDQGVTGGDVYLIPADGGKPADVTPGIAISPSWLTWTGDDALLVSSIAGGSTRLSTFVLHGNQAATAQPLFTVAAGVENGTFSSAVSLSARHDMLAFIDSTFDSPPEVYSALLKTNSSAEPVGVVEPPHAITRINERVQPMWGKSVSVQWQNEGFQVQGWLLFPPAFDPHKRYPLIVFVHGGPSSALRPAWPHVGYGPVPLAAMGYFVLMPNPRGSFGEGEIFTQAVRLNMGYGDLRDILAGVDKVEAEYPVDDSRLGLTGWSYGGFMSMFAPTQTQRFKAAVVGAGLSDWKSYYGENSIDEWMIPFFGASVYENPMAYAKSSAIDFIKNDRTPSLIVVGEFDGECPAPQSFEYWHALRAMGVPTSLVVYAGEGHGFEKPKDERDVLERALRWFGKYLATDSAVQTAEAH
;
A
#
# COMPACT_ATOMS: atom_id res chain seq x y z
N MET A 1 -51.14 11.13 64.17
CA MET A 1 -52.24 12.09 64.53
C MET A 1 -52.80 12.60 63.20
N LYS A 2 -54.09 12.29 62.99
CA LYS A 2 -55.12 13.04 62.23
C LYS A 2 -54.80 13.48 60.81
N SER A 3 -55.39 13.08 59.74
CA SER A 3 -56.79 12.69 59.41
C SER A 3 -57.14 13.52 58.10
N HIS A 4 -57.65 12.79 57.19
CA HIS A 4 -58.37 13.17 55.92
C HIS A 4 -59.46 14.26 56.09
N PRO A 5 -60.22 14.70 55.02
CA PRO A 5 -60.52 14.11 53.68
C PRO A 5 -60.56 15.11 52.53
N GLY A 6 -60.51 14.75 51.31
CA GLY A 6 -61.51 14.34 50.33
C GLY A 6 -62.29 15.47 49.65
N ILE A 7 -62.39 15.41 48.33
CA ILE A 7 -63.64 15.56 47.59
C ILE A 7 -63.37 15.22 46.11
N ALA A 8 -64.13 14.28 45.61
CA ALA A 8 -64.24 13.94 44.20
C ALA A 8 -65.27 14.85 43.51
N VAL A 9 -64.99 15.25 42.26
CA VAL A 9 -66.02 15.61 41.31
C VAL A 9 -65.71 14.93 39.98
N ALA A 10 -66.61 14.05 39.61
CA ALA A 10 -66.74 13.46 38.31
C ALA A 10 -67.38 14.46 37.33
N CYS A 11 -66.92 14.51 36.12
CA CYS A 11 -67.74 14.88 34.98
C CYS A 11 -67.31 14.08 33.76
N SER A 12 -68.27 13.42 33.18
CA SER A 12 -68.25 12.45 32.09
C SER A 12 -68.17 13.10 30.73
N ALA A 13 -67.66 12.28 29.81
CA ALA A 13 -67.98 12.14 28.40
C ALA A 13 -67.45 13.15 27.39
N LEU A 14 -66.62 12.71 26.48
CA LEU A 14 -67.10 12.29 25.15
C LEU A 14 -65.97 11.64 24.37
N VAL A 15 -66.23 10.41 23.93
CA VAL A 15 -65.39 9.61 23.03
C VAL A 15 -65.47 10.22 21.65
N PHE A 16 -64.30 10.59 21.08
CA PHE A 16 -64.11 10.61 19.61
C PHE A 16 -63.00 9.66 19.27
N PHE A 17 -63.34 8.52 18.71
CA PHE A 17 -62.45 7.64 17.97
C PHE A 17 -62.06 8.36 16.67
N GLY A 18 -60.87 8.93 16.63
CA GLY A 18 -60.16 9.29 15.41
C GLY A 18 -59.05 8.27 15.22
N ALA A 19 -59.34 7.21 14.42
CA ALA A 19 -58.32 6.29 13.94
C ALA A 19 -57.41 7.03 12.96
N GLY A 20 -56.37 7.67 13.48
CA GLY A 20 -55.22 8.11 12.69
C GLY A 20 -54.38 6.89 12.36
N VAL A 21 -54.56 6.34 11.19
CA VAL A 21 -53.63 5.40 10.55
C VAL A 21 -52.31 6.17 10.37
N MET A 22 -51.39 6.03 11.31
CA MET A 22 -50.00 6.35 11.06
C MET A 22 -49.51 5.34 10.02
N SER A 23 -49.47 5.76 8.77
CA SER A 23 -48.76 5.09 7.70
C SER A 23 -47.28 5.01 8.14
N GLN A 24 -46.88 3.84 8.63
CA GLN A 24 -45.50 3.45 8.64
C GLN A 24 -45.05 3.34 7.18
N ALA A 25 -44.64 4.44 6.60
CA ALA A 25 -43.83 4.39 5.39
C ALA A 25 -42.52 3.73 5.78
N ALA A 26 -42.44 2.41 5.70
CA ALA A 26 -41.21 1.66 5.66
C ALA A 26 -40.45 2.20 4.43
N VAL A 27 -39.47 3.06 4.68
CA VAL A 27 -38.49 3.44 3.66
C VAL A 27 -37.63 2.19 3.46
N ALA A 28 -38.03 1.36 2.50
CA ALA A 28 -37.23 0.26 2.01
C ALA A 28 -35.82 0.81 1.69
N ALA A 29 -34.79 0.29 2.33
CA ALA A 29 -33.45 0.37 1.78
C ALA A 29 -33.56 -0.13 0.33
N ILE A 30 -33.16 0.70 -0.62
CA ILE A 30 -33.26 0.36 -2.06
C ILE A 30 -32.28 -0.78 -2.28
N ALA A 31 -32.73 -2.02 -2.13
CA ALA A 31 -32.05 -3.15 -2.74
C ALA A 31 -32.17 -2.92 -4.26
N LEU A 32 -31.11 -2.45 -4.87
CA LEU A 32 -31.03 -2.29 -6.31
C LEU A 32 -31.26 -3.69 -6.94
N SER A 33 -31.96 -3.75 -8.05
CA SER A 33 -32.05 -5.00 -8.79
C SER A 33 -30.64 -5.41 -9.27
N PRO A 34 -30.33 -6.69 -9.51
CA PRO A 34 -29.02 -7.14 -10.00
C PRO A 34 -28.52 -6.39 -11.24
N LYS A 35 -29.42 -5.88 -12.06
CA LYS A 35 -29.14 -5.03 -13.22
C LYS A 35 -28.69 -3.62 -12.81
N GLN A 36 -29.31 -3.05 -11.78
CA GLN A 36 -28.98 -1.73 -11.26
C GLN A 36 -27.64 -1.76 -10.53
N ASP A 37 -27.35 -2.84 -9.78
CA ASP A 37 -26.05 -3.05 -9.12
C ASP A 37 -24.93 -3.14 -10.16
N ALA A 38 -25.09 -3.93 -11.20
CA ALA A 38 -24.10 -4.05 -12.27
C ALA A 38 -23.84 -2.72 -12.99
N SER A 39 -24.89 -1.92 -13.22
CA SER A 39 -24.77 -0.58 -13.82
C SER A 39 -24.00 0.37 -12.90
N ARG A 40 -24.32 0.38 -11.60
CA ARG A 40 -23.65 1.24 -10.63
C ARG A 40 -22.18 0.84 -10.42
N ILE A 41 -21.87 -0.45 -10.37
CA ILE A 41 -20.49 -0.96 -10.34
C ILE A 41 -19.71 -0.48 -11.57
N ALA A 42 -20.31 -0.62 -12.77
CA ALA A 42 -19.69 -0.16 -14.00
C ALA A 42 -19.41 1.36 -13.97
N GLU A 43 -20.34 2.16 -13.43
CA GLU A 43 -20.17 3.60 -13.27
C GLU A 43 -19.02 3.93 -12.28
N ILE A 44 -18.97 3.26 -11.12
CA ILE A 44 -17.89 3.43 -10.14
C ILE A 44 -16.54 3.09 -10.77
N MET A 45 -16.43 1.94 -11.41
CA MET A 45 -15.20 1.49 -12.06
C MET A 45 -14.78 2.45 -13.18
N GLN A 46 -15.73 3.00 -13.95
CA GLN A 46 -15.42 4.00 -14.96
C GLN A 46 -14.93 5.29 -14.35
N ARG A 47 -15.57 5.80 -13.30
CA ARG A 47 -15.15 7.02 -12.59
C ARG A 47 -13.75 6.89 -12.02
N LEU A 48 -13.39 5.73 -11.49
CA LEU A 48 -12.04 5.45 -11.00
C LEU A 48 -10.99 5.41 -12.13
N ARG A 49 -11.39 4.93 -13.33
CA ARG A 49 -10.54 4.94 -14.54
C ARG A 49 -10.38 6.33 -15.17
N ASP A 50 -11.35 7.21 -15.00
CA ASP A 50 -11.30 8.57 -15.56
C ASP A 50 -10.24 9.45 -14.91
N VAL A 51 -9.72 9.05 -13.76
CA VAL A 51 -8.65 9.76 -13.04
C VAL A 51 -7.30 9.48 -13.67
N GLN A 52 -6.60 10.53 -14.05
CA GLN A 52 -5.21 10.44 -14.49
C GLN A 52 -4.30 10.32 -13.26
N ARG A 53 -3.47 9.28 -13.23
CA ARG A 53 -2.58 9.01 -12.08
C ARG A 53 -1.20 9.51 -12.36
N PHE A 54 -0.57 10.03 -11.31
CA PHE A 54 0.83 10.39 -11.29
C PHE A 54 1.61 9.24 -10.65
N ASN A 55 2.68 8.76 -11.32
CA ASN A 55 3.44 7.61 -10.86
C ASN A 55 4.87 7.98 -10.43
N ALA A 56 5.34 9.18 -10.74
CA ALA A 56 6.62 9.70 -10.29
C ALA A 56 6.64 11.22 -10.29
N VAL A 57 7.39 11.81 -9.36
CA VAL A 57 7.71 13.24 -9.33
C VAL A 57 9.15 13.45 -8.89
N SER A 58 9.85 14.40 -9.52
CA SER A 58 11.25 14.71 -9.21
C SER A 58 11.55 16.20 -9.38
N VAL A 59 12.11 16.83 -8.34
CA VAL A 59 12.58 18.22 -8.34
C VAL A 59 14.02 18.27 -8.83
N ALA A 60 14.34 19.21 -9.69
CA ALA A 60 15.72 19.47 -10.12
C ALA A 60 16.59 19.95 -8.94
N PRO A 61 17.88 19.56 -8.84
CA PRO A 61 18.76 19.96 -7.74
C PRO A 61 18.80 21.47 -7.47
N ASN A 62 18.66 22.29 -8.51
CA ASN A 62 18.63 23.75 -8.38
C ASN A 62 17.30 24.34 -7.96
N GLY A 63 16.26 23.51 -7.71
CA GLY A 63 14.93 23.94 -7.29
C GLY A 63 14.09 24.66 -8.37
N LYS A 64 14.52 24.70 -9.65
CA LYS A 64 13.87 25.53 -10.70
C LYS A 64 12.93 24.75 -11.62
N ALA A 65 12.95 23.43 -11.59
CA ALA A 65 12.11 22.58 -12.42
C ALA A 65 11.60 21.37 -11.67
N VAL A 66 10.43 20.91 -12.07
CA VAL A 66 9.81 19.67 -11.60
C VAL A 66 9.48 18.81 -12.80
N ALA A 67 9.76 17.51 -12.69
CA ALA A 67 9.34 16.51 -13.68
C ALA A 67 8.37 15.55 -13.01
N TRP A 68 7.37 15.09 -13.75
CA TRP A 68 6.43 14.07 -13.29
C TRP A 68 5.95 13.19 -14.43
N THR A 69 5.46 12.00 -14.09
CA THR A 69 4.73 11.13 -15.02
C THR A 69 3.25 11.19 -14.72
N VAL A 70 2.43 11.10 -15.77
CA VAL A 70 0.97 11.06 -15.65
C VAL A 70 0.39 10.10 -16.67
N THR A 71 -0.61 9.30 -16.28
CA THR A 71 -1.27 8.36 -17.20
C THR A 71 -2.01 9.11 -18.31
N GLU A 72 -1.97 8.58 -19.52
CA GLU A 72 -2.78 9.08 -20.64
C GLU A 72 -4.27 8.88 -20.36
N LYS A 73 -5.12 9.79 -20.86
CA LYS A 73 -6.57 9.58 -20.79
C LYS A 73 -6.94 8.33 -21.58
N THR A 74 -7.56 7.38 -20.92
CA THR A 74 -8.14 6.22 -21.60
C THR A 74 -9.29 6.72 -22.50
N PRO A 75 -9.30 6.41 -23.81
CA PRO A 75 -10.46 6.72 -24.65
C PRO A 75 -11.70 6.06 -24.05
N ALA A 76 -12.81 6.81 -23.94
CA ALA A 76 -14.08 6.25 -23.51
C ALA A 76 -14.39 5.02 -24.36
N GLU A 77 -14.61 3.86 -23.73
CA GLU A 77 -15.08 2.67 -24.43
C GLU A 77 -16.39 3.05 -25.14
N LYS A 78 -16.38 3.04 -26.46
CA LYS A 78 -17.62 3.18 -27.23
C LYS A 78 -18.53 2.03 -26.81
N GLY A 79 -19.63 2.36 -26.14
CA GLY A 79 -20.56 1.45 -25.51
C GLY A 79 -20.80 0.19 -26.34
N GLY A 80 -20.21 -0.91 -25.94
CA GLY A 80 -20.54 -2.24 -26.41
C GLY A 80 -21.87 -2.63 -25.79
N ASN A 81 -22.88 -2.81 -26.62
CA ASN A 81 -24.19 -3.33 -26.27
C ASN A 81 -24.08 -4.56 -25.38
N GLY A 82 -24.78 -4.52 -24.25
CA GLY A 82 -24.78 -5.55 -23.23
C GLY A 82 -24.87 -6.97 -23.78
N ALA A 83 -23.80 -7.72 -23.65
CA ALA A 83 -23.86 -9.18 -23.76
C ALA A 83 -24.49 -9.70 -22.48
N THR A 84 -25.70 -10.17 -22.58
CA THR A 84 -26.44 -10.93 -21.58
C THR A 84 -25.62 -12.16 -21.17
N VAL A 85 -25.19 -12.21 -19.92
CA VAL A 85 -24.61 -13.42 -19.31
C VAL A 85 -25.78 -14.39 -19.09
N ALA A 86 -25.96 -15.33 -20.02
CA ALA A 86 -26.82 -16.48 -19.82
C ALA A 86 -26.11 -17.48 -18.91
N ALA A 87 -26.83 -18.01 -17.94
CA ALA A 87 -26.39 -19.06 -17.04
C ALA A 87 -25.77 -20.24 -17.82
N ALA A 88 -24.49 -20.50 -17.59
CA ALA A 88 -23.82 -21.65 -18.15
C ALA A 88 -23.88 -22.82 -17.17
N ASP A 89 -24.92 -23.65 -17.31
CA ASP A 89 -24.90 -25.03 -16.90
C ASP A 89 -24.89 -25.90 -18.18
N LYS A 90 -24.00 -26.92 -18.18
CA LYS A 90 -23.73 -27.98 -19.18
C LYS A 90 -22.60 -27.75 -20.15
N GLY A 91 -21.59 -28.60 -19.92
CA GLY A 91 -20.44 -28.95 -20.74
C GLY A 91 -20.46 -28.54 -22.23
N ALA A 92 -19.58 -27.63 -22.58
CA ALA A 92 -19.28 -27.30 -23.96
C ALA A 92 -17.77 -27.18 -24.19
N LYS A 93 -17.32 -27.85 -25.25
CA LYS A 93 -15.97 -27.83 -25.80
C LYS A 93 -15.48 -26.39 -26.02
N ALA A 94 -14.22 -26.14 -25.65
CA ALA A 94 -13.53 -24.87 -25.88
C ALA A 94 -13.67 -24.42 -27.35
N ALA A 95 -14.44 -23.41 -27.58
CA ALA A 95 -14.43 -22.65 -28.83
C ALA A 95 -13.24 -21.66 -28.75
N LYS A 96 -12.36 -21.70 -29.76
CA LYS A 96 -11.31 -20.70 -29.96
C LYS A 96 -11.97 -19.34 -30.23
N THR A 97 -12.15 -18.54 -29.21
CA THR A 97 -12.43 -17.12 -29.37
C THR A 97 -11.10 -16.41 -29.65
N GLY A 98 -11.06 -15.61 -30.71
CA GLY A 98 -9.91 -14.78 -31.03
C GLY A 98 -9.56 -13.84 -29.86
N PRO A 99 -8.34 -13.26 -29.85
CA PRO A 99 -7.88 -12.48 -28.72
C PRO A 99 -8.83 -11.32 -28.45
N ALA A 100 -9.55 -11.39 -27.32
CA ALA A 100 -10.16 -10.23 -26.72
C ALA A 100 -9.02 -9.23 -26.46
N ALA A 101 -9.23 -7.96 -26.78
CA ALA A 101 -8.23 -6.92 -26.53
C ALA A 101 -7.86 -6.96 -25.04
N ASP A 102 -6.68 -7.49 -24.75
CA ASP A 102 -6.05 -7.41 -23.43
C ASP A 102 -5.93 -5.92 -23.12
N GLY A 103 -6.65 -5.45 -22.09
CA GLY A 103 -6.57 -4.08 -21.62
C GLY A 103 -5.20 -3.85 -20.98
N GLY A 104 -4.18 -3.57 -21.80
CA GLY A 104 -2.84 -3.21 -21.34
C GLY A 104 -2.91 -1.99 -20.42
N LYS A 105 -1.93 -1.84 -19.53
CA LYS A 105 -1.80 -0.64 -18.67
C LYS A 105 -1.86 0.62 -19.56
N PRO A 106 -2.58 1.68 -19.14
CA PRO A 106 -2.61 2.94 -19.92
C PRO A 106 -1.19 3.46 -20.12
N GLY A 107 -0.94 4.08 -21.26
CA GLY A 107 0.29 4.79 -21.51
C GLY A 107 0.48 5.95 -20.54
N GLU A 108 1.70 6.43 -20.46
CA GLU A 108 2.06 7.57 -19.62
C GLU A 108 2.68 8.69 -20.45
N LEU A 109 2.60 9.89 -19.92
CA LEU A 109 3.30 11.07 -20.39
C LEU A 109 4.34 11.47 -19.36
N LEU A 110 5.57 11.74 -19.78
CA LEU A 110 6.58 12.40 -18.97
C LEU A 110 6.53 13.90 -19.24
N GLN A 111 6.33 14.70 -18.20
CA GLN A 111 6.21 16.15 -18.28
C GLN A 111 7.28 16.85 -17.44
N ILE A 112 7.74 18.00 -17.89
CA ILE A 112 8.68 18.87 -17.19
C ILE A 112 8.09 20.28 -17.18
N ALA A 113 8.12 20.94 -16.02
CA ALA A 113 7.66 22.32 -15.85
C ALA A 113 8.64 23.14 -15.02
N ALA A 114 8.41 24.43 -14.94
CA ALA A 114 9.01 25.28 -13.92
C ALA A 114 8.52 24.87 -12.52
N ALA A 115 9.20 25.29 -11.49
CA ALA A 115 8.92 24.95 -10.11
C ALA A 115 7.49 25.30 -9.62
N ASP A 116 6.90 26.33 -10.21
CA ASP A 116 5.53 26.81 -9.99
C ASP A 116 4.47 26.10 -10.85
N GLY A 117 4.85 25.06 -11.59
CA GLY A 117 3.99 24.36 -12.53
C GLY A 117 3.79 25.04 -13.89
N ALA A 118 4.39 26.21 -14.11
CA ALA A 118 4.27 26.91 -15.38
C ALA A 118 5.11 26.26 -16.50
N ARG A 119 4.74 26.53 -17.75
CA ARG A 119 5.47 26.11 -18.97
C ARG A 119 5.64 24.59 -19.07
N VAL A 120 4.58 23.84 -18.82
CA VAL A 120 4.58 22.38 -18.96
C VAL A 120 4.98 21.95 -20.36
N ARG A 121 5.93 21.04 -20.46
CA ARG A 121 6.39 20.43 -21.69
C ARG A 121 6.32 18.92 -21.58
N THR A 122 5.79 18.28 -22.61
CA THR A 122 5.76 16.81 -22.69
C THR A 122 7.02 16.31 -23.39
N VAL A 123 7.72 15.42 -22.73
CA VAL A 123 8.91 14.73 -23.30
C VAL A 123 8.45 13.70 -24.33
N ARG A 124 9.16 13.60 -25.42
CA ARG A 124 8.89 12.67 -26.54
C ARG A 124 10.07 11.75 -26.77
N ILE A 125 9.78 10.47 -26.89
CA ILE A 125 10.74 9.48 -27.41
C ILE A 125 10.44 9.32 -28.90
N LEU A 126 11.42 9.67 -29.76
CA LEU A 126 11.26 9.57 -31.20
C LEU A 126 11.10 8.11 -31.63
N ARG A 127 10.12 7.85 -32.50
CA ARG A 127 9.78 6.53 -33.09
C ARG A 127 9.04 5.56 -32.19
N SER A 128 8.52 5.98 -31.04
CA SER A 128 7.63 5.12 -30.27
C SER A 128 6.24 5.07 -30.92
N ALA A 129 5.80 3.87 -31.30
CA ALA A 129 4.48 3.64 -31.90
C ALA A 129 3.43 3.17 -30.86
N LYS A 130 3.78 3.08 -29.59
CA LYS A 130 2.94 2.52 -28.52
C LYS A 130 2.98 3.36 -27.25
N SER A 131 2.00 3.16 -26.39
CA SER A 131 1.97 3.67 -25.02
C SER A 131 3.25 3.26 -24.27
N CYS A 132 3.95 4.23 -23.69
CA CYS A 132 5.15 4.05 -22.91
C CYS A 132 4.84 4.15 -21.43
N GLN A 133 5.68 3.53 -20.61
CA GLN A 133 5.74 3.73 -19.16
C GLN A 133 7.07 4.40 -18.81
N TYR A 134 7.06 5.20 -17.75
CA TYR A 134 8.22 5.93 -17.27
C TYR A 134 8.35 5.77 -15.75
N SER A 135 9.58 5.61 -15.26
CA SER A 135 9.86 5.53 -13.83
C SER A 135 11.24 6.05 -13.50
N ASN A 136 11.56 6.12 -12.20
CA ASN A 136 12.90 6.47 -11.73
C ASN A 136 13.45 7.79 -12.31
N LEU A 137 12.68 8.87 -12.21
CA LEU A 137 13.09 10.20 -12.69
C LEU A 137 14.25 10.74 -11.84
N ARG A 138 15.42 11.00 -12.46
CA ARG A 138 16.64 11.47 -11.77
C ARG A 138 17.31 12.59 -12.52
N TRP A 139 17.33 13.77 -11.93
CA TRP A 139 18.06 14.92 -12.47
C TRP A 139 19.56 14.74 -12.25
N SER A 140 20.35 15.17 -13.24
CA SER A 140 21.80 15.30 -13.07
C SER A 140 22.14 16.32 -11.98
N PRO A 141 23.28 16.16 -11.26
CA PRO A 141 23.68 17.08 -10.20
C PRO A 141 23.74 18.55 -10.64
N ASP A 142 24.06 18.82 -11.90
CA ASP A 142 24.08 20.16 -12.48
C ASP A 142 22.69 20.67 -12.97
N SER A 143 21.65 19.87 -12.80
CA SER A 143 20.26 20.17 -13.21
C SER A 143 20.04 20.37 -14.71
N ARG A 144 20.94 19.88 -15.56
CA ARG A 144 20.86 20.08 -17.01
C ARG A 144 20.20 18.93 -17.76
N THR A 145 20.18 17.74 -17.16
CA THR A 145 19.69 16.52 -17.77
C THR A 145 18.80 15.77 -16.81
N LEU A 146 17.69 15.23 -17.32
CA LEU A 146 16.83 14.28 -16.61
C LEU A 146 17.07 12.90 -17.20
N ALA A 147 17.56 11.95 -16.39
CA ALA A 147 17.60 10.54 -16.72
C ALA A 147 16.36 9.82 -16.16
N PHE A 148 15.89 8.80 -16.87
CA PHE A 148 14.70 8.03 -16.46
C PHE A 148 14.69 6.65 -17.11
N LEU A 149 13.88 5.75 -16.55
CA LEU A 149 13.61 4.44 -17.13
C LEU A 149 12.37 4.50 -18.04
N SER A 150 12.40 3.81 -19.16
CA SER A 150 11.21 3.64 -20.01
C SER A 150 11.25 2.34 -20.81
N ASN A 151 10.07 1.73 -21.02
CA ASN A 151 9.88 0.58 -21.90
C ASN A 151 9.57 0.95 -23.35
N CYS A 152 9.68 2.22 -23.72
CA CYS A 152 9.53 2.67 -25.08
C CYS A 152 10.49 1.94 -26.05
N ASN A 153 10.03 1.69 -27.27
CA ASN A 153 10.80 1.03 -28.34
C ASN A 153 11.12 -0.46 -28.10
N HIS A 154 10.53 -1.12 -27.10
CA HIS A 154 10.51 -2.56 -27.01
C HIS A 154 9.29 -3.14 -27.75
N GLY A 155 9.48 -4.23 -28.50
CA GLY A 155 8.41 -4.87 -29.29
C GLY A 155 7.31 -5.49 -28.41
N SER A 156 6.20 -5.84 -29.00
CA SER A 156 4.96 -6.31 -28.36
C SER A 156 5.04 -7.56 -27.48
N GLY A 157 6.22 -8.06 -27.15
CA GLY A 157 6.44 -9.21 -26.27
C GLY A 157 7.28 -8.91 -25.03
N SER A 158 7.71 -7.67 -24.82
CA SER A 158 8.63 -7.30 -23.74
C SER A 158 8.21 -6.02 -23.02
N ASP A 159 6.93 -5.89 -22.65
CA ASP A 159 6.42 -4.70 -21.95
C ASP A 159 7.09 -4.48 -20.57
N LYS A 160 7.83 -5.50 -20.09
CA LYS A 160 8.59 -5.46 -18.83
C LYS A 160 10.06 -5.06 -18.98
N GLN A 161 10.58 -4.93 -20.21
CA GLN A 161 11.96 -4.51 -20.44
C GLN A 161 12.07 -2.99 -20.46
N PHE A 162 12.86 -2.43 -19.57
CA PHE A 162 13.13 -1.01 -19.46
C PHE A 162 14.57 -0.71 -19.88
N ASP A 163 14.75 0.49 -20.43
CA ASP A 163 16.06 1.09 -20.73
C ASP A 163 16.19 2.45 -20.08
N ILE A 164 17.43 2.93 -20.00
CA ILE A 164 17.74 4.26 -19.51
C ILE A 164 17.64 5.22 -20.70
N TYR A 165 16.94 6.31 -20.50
CA TYR A 165 16.80 7.45 -21.39
C TYR A 165 17.25 8.73 -20.71
N GLU A 166 17.60 9.74 -21.48
CA GLU A 166 17.86 11.08 -20.99
C GLU A 166 17.19 12.14 -21.85
N VAL A 167 16.90 13.28 -21.24
CA VAL A 167 16.40 14.49 -21.92
C VAL A 167 17.04 15.73 -21.30
N ALA A 168 17.42 16.72 -22.12
CA ALA A 168 17.91 18.00 -21.62
C ALA A 168 16.80 18.72 -20.84
N ALA A 169 17.13 19.42 -19.75
CA ALA A 169 16.19 20.14 -18.90
C ALA A 169 15.28 21.12 -19.65
N THR A 170 15.76 21.68 -20.78
CA THR A 170 15.01 22.58 -21.64
C THR A 170 14.46 21.91 -22.91
N GLY A 171 14.79 20.63 -23.10
CA GLY A 171 14.43 19.84 -24.28
C GLY A 171 13.07 19.17 -24.17
N ILE A 172 12.64 18.58 -25.29
CA ILE A 172 11.44 17.73 -25.37
C ILE A 172 11.75 16.38 -26.03
N ALA A 173 12.92 16.21 -26.66
CA ALA A 173 13.31 14.98 -27.31
C ALA A 173 14.23 14.17 -26.39
N ALA A 174 13.80 12.97 -26.00
CA ALA A 174 14.61 12.08 -25.22
C ALA A 174 15.46 11.16 -26.09
N ARG A 175 16.66 10.84 -25.61
CA ARG A 175 17.63 9.93 -26.21
C ARG A 175 17.73 8.65 -25.38
N ARG A 176 17.66 7.49 -26.02
CA ARG A 176 17.95 6.19 -25.38
C ARG A 176 19.46 6.06 -25.17
N ILE A 177 19.88 5.68 -23.97
CA ILE A 177 21.29 5.53 -23.58
C ILE A 177 21.70 4.06 -23.59
N THR A 178 20.79 3.14 -23.25
CA THR A 178 21.10 1.72 -23.07
C THR A 178 20.28 0.81 -23.98
N HIS A 179 20.74 -0.43 -24.08
CA HIS A 179 20.04 -1.57 -24.67
C HIS A 179 20.16 -2.76 -23.70
N LEU A 180 19.52 -2.62 -22.52
CA LEU A 180 19.64 -3.60 -21.46
C LEU A 180 18.87 -4.88 -21.81
N ARG A 181 19.34 -5.99 -21.22
CA ARG A 181 18.65 -7.28 -21.22
C ARG A 181 18.56 -7.73 -19.76
N GLY A 182 17.47 -7.36 -19.10
CA GLY A 182 17.27 -7.65 -17.69
C GLY A 182 16.48 -6.59 -16.97
N LEU A 183 16.28 -6.78 -15.69
CA LEU A 183 15.59 -5.83 -14.82
C LEU A 183 16.50 -4.70 -14.42
N VAL A 184 15.97 -3.48 -14.46
CA VAL A 184 16.66 -2.27 -14.02
C VAL A 184 15.75 -1.48 -13.08
N ASN A 185 16.31 -1.03 -11.95
CA ASN A 185 15.60 -0.25 -10.94
C ASN A 185 16.54 0.70 -10.19
N GLN A 186 15.97 1.58 -9.35
CA GLN A 186 16.71 2.52 -8.47
C GLN A 186 17.82 3.31 -9.19
N LEU A 187 17.48 3.88 -10.35
CA LEU A 187 18.40 4.73 -11.11
C LEU A 187 18.88 5.92 -10.27
N ALA A 188 20.17 6.20 -10.30
CA ALA A 188 20.79 7.36 -9.66
C ALA A 188 21.96 7.91 -10.50
N TRP A 189 22.27 9.17 -10.33
CA TRP A 189 23.54 9.73 -10.79
C TRP A 189 24.61 9.50 -9.74
N THR A 190 25.83 9.16 -10.17
CA THR A 190 26.97 9.26 -9.25
C THR A 190 27.17 10.74 -8.84
N PRO A 191 27.68 11.04 -7.67
CA PRO A 191 27.82 12.42 -7.18
C PRO A 191 28.55 13.37 -8.13
N GLY A 192 29.52 12.86 -8.87
CA GLY A 192 30.24 13.64 -9.89
C GLY A 192 29.47 13.85 -11.21
N GLY A 193 28.31 13.22 -11.39
CA GLY A 193 27.48 13.36 -12.58
C GLY A 193 28.04 12.72 -13.86
N SER A 194 29.16 12.03 -13.78
CA SER A 194 29.82 11.41 -14.95
C SER A 194 29.25 10.03 -15.32
N GLN A 195 28.58 9.37 -14.36
CA GLN A 195 28.04 8.03 -14.54
C GLN A 195 26.61 7.97 -13.98
N LEU A 196 25.85 6.98 -14.48
CA LEU A 196 24.60 6.52 -13.93
C LEU A 196 24.83 5.19 -13.21
N SER A 197 24.20 5.01 -12.06
CA SER A 197 24.17 3.77 -11.29
C SER A 197 22.72 3.29 -11.12
N PHE A 198 22.54 2.00 -10.99
CA PHE A 198 21.21 1.38 -10.86
C PHE A 198 21.32 -0.05 -10.34
N LEU A 199 20.24 -0.58 -9.83
CA LEU A 199 20.10 -2.01 -9.54
C LEU A 199 19.80 -2.76 -10.84
N TYR A 200 20.50 -3.86 -11.06
CA TYR A 200 20.41 -4.64 -12.28
C TYR A 200 20.39 -6.15 -12.01
N VAL A 201 19.48 -6.86 -12.70
CA VAL A 201 19.46 -8.32 -12.79
C VAL A 201 19.62 -8.69 -14.26
N GLU A 202 20.75 -9.28 -14.64
CA GLU A 202 21.03 -9.65 -16.01
C GLU A 202 20.13 -10.82 -16.47
N GLY A 203 19.57 -10.69 -17.67
CA GLY A 203 18.82 -11.76 -18.35
C GLY A 203 17.40 -12.01 -17.85
N ASP A 204 16.97 -11.40 -16.75
CA ASP A 204 15.62 -11.56 -16.24
C ASP A 204 14.72 -10.38 -16.69
N VAL A 205 13.46 -10.71 -16.92
CA VAL A 205 12.41 -9.74 -17.29
C VAL A 205 11.21 -9.80 -16.31
N HIS A 206 11.32 -10.59 -15.26
CA HIS A 206 10.28 -10.67 -14.25
C HIS A 206 10.52 -9.65 -13.15
N PRO A 207 9.52 -8.88 -12.74
CA PRO A 207 9.69 -7.94 -11.63
C PRO A 207 10.14 -8.68 -10.36
N VAL A 208 11.16 -8.15 -9.71
CA VAL A 208 11.55 -8.61 -8.36
C VAL A 208 10.53 -8.06 -7.38
N SER A 209 9.44 -8.77 -7.20
CA SER A 209 8.35 -8.38 -6.29
C SER A 209 7.60 -9.63 -5.84
N ALA A 210 7.46 -9.79 -4.54
CA ALA A 210 6.68 -10.86 -3.94
C ALA A 210 5.18 -10.78 -4.35
N VAL A 211 4.66 -9.60 -4.63
CA VAL A 211 3.25 -9.41 -5.07
C VAL A 211 2.99 -9.83 -6.53
N SER A 212 4.04 -10.05 -7.35
CA SER A 212 3.89 -10.50 -8.73
C SER A 212 3.51 -11.98 -8.80
N ALA A 213 2.86 -12.38 -9.90
CA ALA A 213 2.52 -13.79 -10.14
C ALA A 213 3.80 -14.63 -10.21
N THR A 214 3.94 -15.59 -9.29
CA THR A 214 5.09 -16.49 -9.17
C THR A 214 4.65 -17.90 -9.55
N LYS A 215 5.14 -18.42 -10.68
CA LYS A 215 4.90 -19.81 -11.04
C LYS A 215 5.63 -20.73 -10.06
N ALA A 216 4.97 -21.84 -9.70
CA ALA A 216 5.61 -22.88 -8.91
C ALA A 216 6.91 -23.31 -9.57
N LEU A 217 7.98 -23.39 -8.78
CA LEU A 217 9.28 -23.84 -9.25
C LEU A 217 9.19 -25.30 -9.64
N VAL A 218 9.82 -25.66 -10.77
CA VAL A 218 9.88 -27.04 -11.27
C VAL A 218 11.31 -27.41 -11.64
N GLY A 219 11.67 -28.70 -11.52
CA GLY A 219 13.02 -29.17 -11.75
C GLY A 219 13.86 -29.17 -10.49
N VAL A 220 15.16 -28.87 -10.59
CA VAL A 220 16.08 -28.80 -9.44
C VAL A 220 16.00 -27.38 -8.85
N ILE A 221 15.41 -27.29 -7.66
CA ILE A 221 15.15 -26.01 -6.99
C ILE A 221 16.41 -25.55 -6.24
N GLY A 222 16.76 -24.24 -6.38
CA GLY A 222 17.83 -23.60 -5.63
C GLY A 222 19.24 -23.75 -6.23
N GLU A 223 19.42 -24.50 -7.31
CA GLU A 223 20.73 -24.70 -7.95
C GLU A 223 20.92 -23.86 -9.24
N THR A 224 19.86 -23.59 -9.96
CA THR A 224 19.89 -22.83 -11.22
C THR A 224 18.85 -21.71 -11.23
N GLY A 225 19.11 -20.65 -12.01
CA GLY A 225 18.17 -19.54 -12.14
C GLY A 225 18.11 -18.61 -10.94
N VAL A 226 19.14 -18.62 -10.08
CA VAL A 226 19.22 -17.73 -8.93
C VAL A 226 19.44 -16.29 -9.41
N GLU A 227 18.46 -15.43 -9.18
CA GLU A 227 18.54 -14.01 -9.48
C GLU A 227 19.62 -13.32 -8.64
N ARG A 228 20.35 -12.39 -9.23
CA ARG A 228 21.45 -11.66 -8.59
C ARG A 228 21.32 -10.17 -8.88
N GLN A 229 20.58 -9.46 -8.03
CA GLN A 229 20.45 -8.02 -8.16
C GLN A 229 21.70 -7.32 -7.63
N ARG A 230 22.38 -6.58 -8.49
CA ARG A 230 23.66 -5.92 -8.21
C ARG A 230 23.59 -4.43 -8.53
N ILE A 231 24.46 -3.65 -7.93
CA ILE A 231 24.67 -2.27 -8.37
C ILE A 231 25.55 -2.30 -9.62
N ALA A 232 25.03 -1.73 -10.69
CA ALA A 232 25.74 -1.53 -11.95
C ALA A 232 25.95 -0.04 -12.21
N VAL A 233 27.00 0.30 -12.95
CA VAL A 233 27.32 1.66 -13.40
C VAL A 233 27.60 1.66 -14.90
N LEU A 234 27.33 2.80 -15.54
CA LEU A 234 27.73 3.07 -16.92
C LEU A 234 27.99 4.58 -17.10
N PRO A 235 28.81 4.99 -18.10
CA PRO A 235 28.98 6.40 -18.39
C PRO A 235 27.66 7.09 -18.73
N ALA A 236 27.46 8.33 -18.27
CA ALA A 236 26.24 9.09 -18.56
C ALA A 236 26.02 9.30 -20.08
N SER A 237 27.09 9.31 -20.87
CA SER A 237 27.02 9.37 -22.33
C SER A 237 26.52 8.07 -22.99
N GLY A 238 26.36 7.00 -22.23
CA GLY A 238 26.21 5.62 -22.70
C GLY A 238 27.56 4.91 -22.84
N GLY A 239 27.54 3.59 -22.95
CA GLY A 239 28.73 2.76 -23.05
C GLY A 239 28.59 1.41 -22.35
N GLU A 240 29.72 0.83 -21.95
CA GLU A 240 29.76 -0.46 -21.30
C GLU A 240 29.25 -0.37 -19.85
N LEU A 241 28.46 -1.36 -19.47
CA LEU A 241 27.93 -1.55 -18.12
C LEU A 241 28.93 -2.34 -17.28
N HIS A 242 29.18 -1.88 -16.06
CA HIS A 242 30.04 -2.57 -15.09
C HIS A 242 29.28 -2.79 -13.79
N GLU A 243 29.16 -4.03 -13.34
CA GLU A 243 28.64 -4.37 -12.03
C GLU A 243 29.72 -4.16 -10.98
N ILE A 244 29.42 -3.37 -9.96
CA ILE A 244 30.39 -2.92 -8.95
C ILE A 244 30.25 -3.56 -7.57
N THR A 245 29.22 -4.40 -7.39
CA THR A 245 29.02 -5.24 -6.19
C THR A 245 29.19 -6.72 -6.52
N PRO A 246 29.58 -7.57 -5.53
CA PRO A 246 29.80 -9.00 -5.80
C PRO A 246 28.52 -9.76 -6.02
N ALA A 247 28.59 -10.82 -6.81
CA ALA A 247 27.44 -11.69 -7.08
C ALA A 247 26.97 -12.54 -5.87
N SER A 248 27.74 -12.54 -4.79
CA SER A 248 27.41 -13.21 -3.52
C SER A 248 26.48 -12.40 -2.62
N ILE A 249 26.11 -11.18 -3.02
CA ILE A 249 25.19 -10.30 -2.29
C ILE A 249 24.11 -9.84 -3.26
N PHE A 250 22.85 -10.09 -2.91
CA PHE A 250 21.69 -9.48 -3.53
C PHE A 250 21.45 -8.12 -2.89
N VAL A 251 21.46 -7.04 -3.67
CA VAL A 251 21.34 -5.65 -3.17
C VAL A 251 19.90 -5.19 -3.30
N TYR A 252 19.30 -4.71 -2.20
CA TYR A 252 17.91 -4.19 -2.19
C TYR A 252 17.85 -2.68 -2.40
N GLU A 253 18.75 -1.95 -1.73
CA GLU A 253 18.83 -0.50 -1.75
C GLU A 253 20.27 -0.04 -1.64
N TYR A 254 20.57 1.16 -2.14
CA TYR A 254 21.91 1.75 -2.01
C TYR A 254 21.87 3.27 -1.96
N ASP A 255 22.94 3.86 -1.46
CA ASP A 255 23.23 5.28 -1.49
C ASP A 255 24.73 5.55 -1.72
N TRP A 256 25.04 6.68 -2.37
CA TRP A 256 26.40 7.12 -2.60
C TRP A 256 26.84 8.11 -1.54
N ALA A 257 28.05 7.94 -1.02
CA ALA A 257 28.70 9.01 -0.28
C ALA A 257 28.90 10.25 -1.18
N SER A 258 28.80 11.45 -0.60
CA SER A 258 28.84 12.72 -1.34
C SER A 258 30.05 12.89 -2.27
N LYS A 259 31.18 12.30 -1.91
CA LYS A 259 32.42 12.29 -2.70
C LYS A 259 32.41 11.29 -3.86
N GLY A 260 31.46 10.34 -3.89
CA GLY A 260 31.36 9.28 -4.87
C GLY A 260 32.42 8.17 -4.74
N ASP A 261 33.14 8.12 -3.65
CA ASP A 261 34.21 7.16 -3.37
C ASP A 261 33.75 5.93 -2.59
N ARG A 262 32.53 5.96 -2.03
CA ARG A 262 31.95 4.86 -1.24
C ARG A 262 30.45 4.70 -1.52
N LEU A 263 30.01 3.45 -1.36
CA LEU A 263 28.61 3.05 -1.37
C LEU A 263 28.20 2.57 0.03
N ALA A 264 26.97 2.84 0.41
CA ALA A 264 26.25 2.10 1.45
C ALA A 264 25.09 1.36 0.77
N TYR A 265 24.90 0.11 1.12
CA TYR A 265 23.79 -0.67 0.58
C TYR A 265 23.29 -1.73 1.55
N ILE A 266 22.01 -2.06 1.42
CA ILE A 266 21.36 -3.15 2.15
C ILE A 266 21.32 -4.35 1.23
N GLY A 267 21.73 -5.50 1.75
CA GLY A 267 21.78 -6.72 0.96
C GLY A 267 21.82 -7.98 1.81
N ALA A 268 21.51 -9.11 1.16
CA ALA A 268 21.52 -10.45 1.73
C ALA A 268 22.17 -11.46 0.77
N PRO A 269 22.56 -12.65 1.24
CA PRO A 269 22.99 -13.72 0.35
C PRO A 269 21.87 -14.12 -0.63
N PRO A 270 22.20 -14.56 -1.87
CA PRO A 270 21.22 -15.19 -2.76
C PRO A 270 20.66 -16.52 -2.19
N PRO A 271 19.43 -16.90 -2.58
CA PRO A 271 18.50 -16.24 -3.49
C PRO A 271 17.86 -15.03 -2.83
N GLY A 272 18.33 -13.84 -3.17
CA GLY A 272 18.06 -12.61 -2.42
C GLY A 272 16.67 -12.04 -2.56
N ARG A 273 15.88 -12.49 -3.52
CA ARG A 273 14.57 -11.93 -3.81
C ARG A 273 13.71 -11.76 -2.55
N ASP A 274 13.76 -12.76 -1.68
CA ASP A 274 12.87 -12.92 -0.54
C ASP A 274 13.63 -12.98 0.81
N ASN A 275 14.89 -12.52 0.86
CA ASN A 275 15.77 -12.60 2.04
C ASN A 275 16.02 -11.26 2.74
N TRP A 276 15.16 -10.24 2.57
CA TRP A 276 15.37 -8.91 3.18
C TRP A 276 15.35 -8.93 4.72
N TRP A 277 14.69 -9.88 5.36
CA TRP A 277 14.64 -10.01 6.83
C TRP A 277 15.99 -10.37 7.47
N ILE A 278 16.94 -10.93 6.71
CA ILE A 278 18.32 -11.20 7.15
C ILE A 278 19.33 -10.21 6.55
N ALA A 279 18.83 -9.15 5.91
CA ALA A 279 19.67 -8.19 5.22
C ALA A 279 20.59 -7.43 6.20
N LYS A 280 21.77 -7.09 5.71
CA LYS A 280 22.81 -6.34 6.42
C LYS A 280 23.08 -5.03 5.70
N LEU A 281 23.62 -4.06 6.45
CA LEU A 281 24.17 -2.85 5.87
C LEU A 281 25.64 -3.09 5.54
N TYR A 282 25.99 -2.83 4.30
CA TYR A 282 27.35 -2.90 3.80
C TYR A 282 27.88 -1.53 3.40
N THR A 283 29.18 -1.31 3.54
CA THR A 283 29.90 -0.23 2.89
C THR A 283 30.98 -0.78 1.99
N GLN A 284 31.24 -0.10 0.86
CA GLN A 284 32.18 -0.57 -0.16
C GLN A 284 32.69 0.59 -1.02
N ALA A 285 33.97 0.61 -1.37
CA ALA A 285 34.45 1.38 -2.51
C ALA A 285 33.98 0.72 -3.83
N PRO A 286 33.66 1.48 -4.90
CA PRO A 286 33.21 0.89 -6.16
C PRO A 286 34.18 -0.19 -6.67
N GLY A 287 33.67 -1.42 -6.87
CA GLY A 287 34.48 -2.58 -7.25
C GLY A 287 35.41 -3.14 -6.18
N GLY A 288 35.40 -2.57 -4.96
CA GLY A 288 36.19 -3.05 -3.81
C GLY A 288 35.53 -4.21 -3.08
N THR A 289 36.11 -4.61 -1.95
CA THR A 289 35.58 -5.65 -1.08
C THR A 289 34.47 -5.08 -0.16
N PRO A 290 33.29 -5.68 -0.10
CA PRO A 290 32.23 -5.28 0.84
C PRO A 290 32.69 -5.45 2.29
N GLN A 291 32.33 -4.49 3.13
CA GLN A 291 32.48 -4.57 4.57
C GLN A 291 31.10 -4.56 5.22
N VAL A 292 30.83 -5.50 6.12
CA VAL A 292 29.59 -5.49 6.92
C VAL A 292 29.71 -4.35 7.93
N THR A 293 28.95 -3.29 7.72
CA THR A 293 28.90 -2.12 8.62
C THR A 293 27.93 -2.37 9.77
N LEU A 294 26.81 -3.09 9.49
CA LEU A 294 25.82 -3.47 10.49
C LEU A 294 25.21 -4.83 10.14
N ASP A 295 25.15 -5.71 11.12
CA ASP A 295 24.36 -6.94 11.10
C ASP A 295 23.32 -6.87 12.21
N PRO A 296 22.01 -6.64 11.89
CA PRO A 296 20.96 -6.53 12.91
C PRO A 296 20.82 -7.76 13.80
N SER A 297 21.20 -8.96 13.31
CA SER A 297 21.12 -10.19 14.11
C SER A 297 22.15 -10.25 15.24
N SER A 298 23.26 -9.50 15.12
CA SER A 298 24.42 -9.55 16.03
C SER A 298 24.53 -8.36 16.98
N VAL A 299 23.63 -7.34 16.85
CA VAL A 299 23.67 -6.16 17.72
C VAL A 299 22.81 -6.36 18.98
N ASP A 300 23.16 -5.65 20.05
CA ASP A 300 22.34 -5.57 21.25
C ASP A 300 21.37 -4.39 21.19
N GLY A 301 20.25 -4.51 21.91
CA GLY A 301 19.25 -3.45 22.05
C GLY A 301 18.04 -3.59 21.13
N ALA A 302 17.32 -2.49 20.92
CA ALA A 302 16.02 -2.48 20.24
C ALA A 302 16.10 -2.94 18.77
N LEU A 303 17.23 -2.70 18.11
CA LEU A 303 17.43 -3.07 16.69
C LEU A 303 17.68 -4.58 16.46
N ARG A 304 17.91 -5.35 17.53
CA ARG A 304 18.28 -6.77 17.39
C ARG A 304 17.22 -7.58 16.65
N GLY A 305 17.61 -8.16 15.51
CA GLY A 305 16.73 -8.99 14.67
C GLY A 305 15.62 -8.23 13.97
N LEU A 306 15.69 -6.91 13.91
CA LEU A 306 14.79 -6.08 13.12
C LEU A 306 15.32 -5.90 11.70
N GLN A 307 14.44 -5.51 10.79
CA GLN A 307 14.80 -5.15 9.42
C GLN A 307 15.33 -3.72 9.34
N ILE A 308 16.08 -3.42 8.28
CA ILE A 308 16.65 -2.11 8.03
C ILE A 308 16.40 -1.65 6.61
N ALA A 309 16.14 -0.34 6.42
CA ALA A 309 15.85 0.26 5.12
C ALA A 309 16.36 1.70 5.03
N VAL A 310 16.36 2.26 3.83
CA VAL A 310 16.62 3.67 3.53
C VAL A 310 17.98 4.15 4.06
N PRO A 311 19.11 3.48 3.71
CA PRO A 311 20.41 3.92 4.12
C PRO A 311 20.78 5.25 3.44
N ARG A 312 21.28 6.24 4.20
CA ARG A 312 21.68 7.56 3.67
C ARG A 312 22.96 8.04 4.30
N TRP A 313 23.95 8.34 3.49
CA TRP A 313 25.19 8.93 3.92
C TRP A 313 25.01 10.35 4.45
N SER A 314 25.65 10.69 5.56
CA SER A 314 25.76 12.09 6.00
C SER A 314 26.57 12.90 4.98
N PRO A 315 26.33 14.22 4.86
CA PRO A 315 27.04 15.08 3.90
C PRO A 315 28.57 15.06 4.08
N ASP A 316 29.05 14.95 5.32
CA ASP A 316 30.47 14.83 5.66
C ASP A 316 31.08 13.44 5.39
N GLY A 317 30.23 12.42 5.19
CA GLY A 317 30.62 11.03 4.95
C GLY A 317 31.04 10.27 6.21
N SER A 318 30.77 10.79 7.41
CA SER A 318 31.20 10.18 8.68
C SER A 318 30.19 9.15 9.22
N ARG A 319 28.91 9.26 8.86
CA ARG A 319 27.81 8.46 9.40
C ARG A 319 26.84 8.02 8.29
N ILE A 320 26.07 6.99 8.61
CA ILE A 320 24.94 6.54 7.80
C ILE A 320 23.70 6.59 8.69
N ALA A 321 22.64 7.26 8.21
CA ALA A 321 21.30 7.19 8.79
C ALA A 321 20.51 6.09 8.07
N PHE A 322 19.65 5.38 8.82
CA PHE A 322 18.76 4.35 8.26
C PHE A 322 17.53 4.20 9.15
N ILE A 323 16.49 3.52 8.65
CA ILE A 323 15.29 3.19 9.42
C ILE A 323 15.37 1.71 9.80
N GLY A 324 15.15 1.43 11.09
CA GLY A 324 15.11 0.07 11.63
C GLY A 324 13.77 -0.22 12.30
N GLY A 325 13.11 -1.32 11.96
CA GLY A 325 11.80 -1.68 12.49
C GLY A 325 11.45 -3.14 12.27
N LEU A 326 10.35 -3.58 12.88
CA LEU A 326 9.86 -4.97 12.76
C LEU A 326 9.59 -5.35 11.30
N MET A 327 9.11 -4.40 10.50
CA MET A 327 8.98 -4.52 9.06
C MET A 327 9.51 -3.22 8.45
N SER A 328 10.69 -3.30 7.86
CA SER A 328 11.37 -2.15 7.27
C SER A 328 12.26 -2.65 6.15
N ASP A 329 11.70 -2.66 4.95
CA ASP A 329 12.34 -3.12 3.73
C ASP A 329 12.12 -2.11 2.59
N GLN A 330 12.61 -2.46 1.40
CA GLN A 330 12.49 -1.62 0.20
C GLN A 330 11.05 -1.34 -0.25
N GLY A 331 10.07 -2.15 0.15
CA GLY A 331 8.66 -2.04 -0.27
C GLY A 331 7.78 -1.43 0.81
N VAL A 332 8.05 -1.77 2.07
CA VAL A 332 7.27 -1.33 3.23
C VAL A 332 8.22 -0.90 4.33
N THR A 333 8.24 0.39 4.65
CA THR A 333 9.20 0.96 5.59
C THR A 333 8.49 1.68 6.73
N GLY A 334 8.86 1.33 7.96
CA GLY A 334 8.47 1.99 9.19
C GLY A 334 9.36 1.53 10.34
N GLY A 335 9.56 2.39 11.32
CA GLY A 335 10.41 2.07 12.46
C GLY A 335 11.02 3.31 13.10
N ASP A 336 12.11 3.13 13.83
CA ASP A 336 12.91 4.20 14.41
C ASP A 336 14.08 4.60 13.49
N VAL A 337 14.55 5.84 13.63
CA VAL A 337 15.73 6.33 12.91
C VAL A 337 16.99 5.99 13.70
N TYR A 338 17.94 5.36 13.03
CA TYR A 338 19.23 4.97 13.58
C TYR A 338 20.38 5.69 12.87
N LEU A 339 21.45 5.93 13.61
CA LEU A 339 22.73 6.40 13.10
C LEU A 339 23.81 5.36 13.38
N ILE A 340 24.72 5.15 12.42
CA ILE A 340 25.90 4.32 12.60
C ILE A 340 27.13 5.02 12.00
N PRO A 341 28.33 4.96 12.64
CA PRO A 341 29.53 5.42 12.01
C PRO A 341 29.82 4.71 10.68
N ALA A 342 30.35 5.42 9.71
CA ALA A 342 30.58 4.90 8.35
C ALA A 342 31.49 3.66 8.30
N ASP A 343 32.37 3.51 9.27
CA ASP A 343 33.29 2.38 9.38
C ASP A 343 32.80 1.28 10.35
N GLY A 344 31.48 1.34 10.71
CA GLY A 344 30.84 0.40 11.61
C GLY A 344 30.93 0.80 13.09
N GLY A 345 30.37 -0.03 13.94
CA GLY A 345 30.32 0.22 15.38
C GLY A 345 28.90 0.03 15.93
N LYS A 346 28.62 0.62 17.10
CA LYS A 346 27.32 0.51 17.74
C LYS A 346 26.31 1.47 17.07
N PRO A 347 25.18 0.98 16.54
CA PRO A 347 24.12 1.85 16.06
C PRO A 347 23.46 2.60 17.23
N ALA A 348 23.10 3.85 17.01
CA ALA A 348 22.39 4.69 17.96
C ALA A 348 20.95 4.92 17.46
N ASP A 349 19.97 4.57 18.28
CA ASP A 349 18.59 4.97 18.08
C ASP A 349 18.44 6.44 18.44
N VAL A 350 18.06 7.27 17.47
CA VAL A 350 17.89 8.72 17.66
C VAL A 350 16.41 9.12 17.76
N THR A 351 15.49 8.17 17.72
CA THR A 351 14.04 8.39 17.87
C THR A 351 13.38 7.44 18.87
N PRO A 352 14.03 7.09 19.99
CA PRO A 352 13.53 6.06 20.89
C PRO A 352 12.14 6.42 21.42
N GLY A 353 11.16 5.53 21.19
CA GLY A 353 9.79 5.69 21.69
C GLY A 353 8.98 6.81 21.04
N ILE A 354 9.38 7.27 19.88
CA ILE A 354 8.57 8.25 19.12
C ILE A 354 7.21 7.65 18.74
N ALA A 355 6.13 8.43 18.96
CA ALA A 355 4.75 7.99 18.69
C ALA A 355 4.31 8.27 17.22
N ILE A 356 5.21 8.10 16.28
CA ILE A 356 4.99 8.14 14.83
C ILE A 356 5.94 7.11 14.20
N SER A 357 5.69 6.71 12.96
CA SER A 357 6.56 5.75 12.26
C SER A 357 7.30 6.44 11.11
N PRO A 358 8.59 6.82 11.30
CA PRO A 358 9.47 7.22 10.21
C PRO A 358 9.45 6.20 9.07
N SER A 359 9.27 6.66 7.84
CA SER A 359 9.15 5.80 6.65
C SER A 359 10.06 6.21 5.49
N TRP A 360 10.62 7.40 5.54
CA TRP A 360 11.61 7.90 4.60
C TRP A 360 12.43 9.02 5.23
N LEU A 361 13.71 9.14 4.86
CA LEU A 361 14.58 10.19 5.36
C LEU A 361 15.62 10.63 4.32
N THR A 362 16.11 11.85 4.48
CA THR A 362 17.30 12.38 3.80
C THR A 362 17.99 13.42 4.67
N TRP A 363 19.29 13.59 4.49
CA TRP A 363 20.05 14.63 5.19
C TRP A 363 19.78 16.02 4.61
N THR A 364 19.67 17.01 5.48
CA THR A 364 19.58 18.44 5.12
C THR A 364 20.76 19.26 5.68
N GLY A 365 21.61 18.64 6.44
CA GLY A 365 22.85 19.16 7.02
C GLY A 365 23.55 18.05 7.79
N ASP A 366 24.76 18.30 8.31
CA ASP A 366 25.52 17.27 9.04
C ASP A 366 24.80 16.80 10.31
N ASP A 367 23.99 17.66 10.95
CA ASP A 367 23.21 17.34 12.14
C ASP A 367 21.69 17.55 11.94
N ALA A 368 21.19 17.39 10.72
CA ALA A 368 19.76 17.53 10.43
C ALA A 368 19.29 16.54 9.37
N LEU A 369 18.13 15.91 9.64
CA LEU A 369 17.42 15.04 8.73
C LEU A 369 16.04 15.63 8.40
N LEU A 370 15.63 15.55 7.14
CA LEU A 370 14.23 15.66 6.75
C LEU A 370 13.63 14.25 6.77
N VAL A 371 12.59 14.06 7.56
CA VAL A 371 11.96 12.76 7.77
C VAL A 371 10.48 12.82 7.42
N SER A 372 10.02 11.92 6.59
CA SER A 372 8.61 11.67 6.36
C SER A 372 8.16 10.48 7.22
N SER A 373 7.06 10.66 7.93
CA SER A 373 6.54 9.67 8.88
C SER A 373 5.05 9.45 8.69
N ILE A 374 4.59 8.25 9.01
CA ILE A 374 3.17 7.98 9.22
C ILE A 374 2.84 8.39 10.65
N ALA A 375 1.78 9.17 10.85
CA ALA A 375 1.37 9.71 12.15
C ALA A 375 -0.16 9.67 12.28
N GLY A 376 -0.69 8.74 13.06
CA GLY A 376 -2.14 8.57 13.27
C GLY A 376 -2.92 8.45 11.95
N GLY A 377 -2.45 7.65 10.99
CA GLY A 377 -3.07 7.51 9.66
C GLY A 377 -2.88 8.69 8.70
N SER A 378 -2.06 9.68 9.05
CA SER A 378 -1.70 10.85 8.23
C SER A 378 -0.21 10.79 7.83
N THR A 379 0.20 11.61 6.87
CA THR A 379 1.62 11.80 6.57
C THR A 379 2.13 13.07 7.24
N ARG A 380 3.24 12.96 7.98
CA ARG A 380 3.92 14.08 8.64
C ARG A 380 5.33 14.24 8.09
N LEU A 381 5.67 15.42 7.62
CA LEU A 381 7.03 15.81 7.29
C LEU A 381 7.63 16.62 8.45
N SER A 382 8.82 16.26 8.90
CA SER A 382 9.50 16.92 10.03
C SER A 382 10.98 17.08 9.75
N THR A 383 11.60 18.10 10.34
CA THR A 383 13.06 18.18 10.51
C THR A 383 13.43 17.54 11.84
N PHE A 384 14.38 16.63 11.82
CA PHE A 384 14.96 16.03 13.01
C PHE A 384 16.35 16.65 13.23
N VAL A 385 16.48 17.41 14.31
CA VAL A 385 17.77 17.98 14.73
C VAL A 385 18.48 16.94 15.60
N LEU A 386 19.67 16.55 15.18
CA LEU A 386 20.47 15.50 15.82
C LEU A 386 21.35 16.10 16.93
N HIS A 387 21.51 15.35 18.01
CA HIS A 387 22.34 15.69 19.17
C HIS A 387 23.40 14.60 19.39
N GLY A 388 24.24 14.39 18.38
CA GLY A 388 25.19 13.27 18.35
C GLY A 388 24.41 11.93 18.30
N ASN A 389 24.64 11.07 19.31
CA ASN A 389 23.97 9.77 19.45
C ASN A 389 22.75 9.80 20.42
N GLN A 390 22.30 10.98 20.85
CA GLN A 390 21.13 11.15 21.71
C GLN A 390 19.86 11.28 20.89
N ALA A 391 18.70 11.23 21.58
CA ALA A 391 17.41 11.42 20.94
C ALA A 391 17.36 12.76 20.19
N ALA A 392 16.91 12.69 18.94
CA ALA A 392 16.73 13.85 18.07
C ALA A 392 15.54 14.70 18.53
N THR A 393 15.60 16.01 18.23
CA THR A 393 14.44 16.90 18.38
C THR A 393 13.67 16.96 17.08
N ALA A 394 12.45 16.41 17.06
CA ALA A 394 11.57 16.46 15.91
C ALA A 394 10.81 17.81 15.85
N GLN A 395 10.90 18.51 14.73
CA GLN A 395 10.21 19.75 14.45
C GLN A 395 9.26 19.54 13.26
N PRO A 396 7.93 19.42 13.47
CA PRO A 396 6.99 19.24 12.38
C PRO A 396 7.00 20.43 11.41
N LEU A 397 7.10 20.15 10.13
CA LEU A 397 6.94 21.13 9.06
C LEU A 397 5.46 21.23 8.66
N PHE A 398 4.85 20.11 8.36
CA PHE A 398 3.41 19.99 8.13
C PHE A 398 2.93 18.55 8.35
N THR A 399 1.62 18.43 8.55
CA THR A 399 0.92 17.14 8.59
C THR A 399 -0.27 17.24 7.64
N VAL A 400 -0.41 16.24 6.77
CA VAL A 400 -1.54 16.14 5.83
C VAL A 400 -2.24 14.80 6.00
N ALA A 401 -3.57 14.84 6.04
CA ALA A 401 -4.40 13.63 6.03
C ALA A 401 -4.52 13.12 4.59
N ALA A 402 -3.40 12.72 4.02
CA ALA A 402 -3.25 12.34 2.62
C ALA A 402 -2.19 11.26 2.44
N GLY A 403 -2.27 10.54 1.33
CA GLY A 403 -1.19 9.73 0.80
C GLY A 403 -0.19 10.62 0.07
N VAL A 404 0.99 10.81 0.67
CA VAL A 404 2.10 11.56 0.09
C VAL A 404 3.11 10.58 -0.49
N GLU A 405 3.49 10.75 -1.76
CA GLU A 405 4.45 9.88 -2.42
C GLU A 405 5.25 10.61 -3.51
N ASN A 406 6.40 10.07 -3.89
CA ASN A 406 7.17 10.56 -5.03
C ASN A 406 7.28 9.54 -6.18
N GLY A 407 6.57 8.42 -6.05
CA GLY A 407 6.58 7.32 -7.02
C GLY A 407 7.75 6.34 -6.88
N THR A 408 8.63 6.52 -5.88
CA THR A 408 9.72 5.58 -5.58
C THR A 408 9.42 4.79 -4.30
N PHE A 409 8.96 5.48 -3.26
CA PHE A 409 8.57 4.91 -1.98
C PHE A 409 7.26 5.54 -1.51
N SER A 410 6.47 4.78 -0.76
CA SER A 410 5.32 5.34 -0.05
C SER A 410 5.82 6.34 1.01
N SER A 411 5.13 7.46 1.15
CA SER A 411 5.47 8.56 2.08
C SER A 411 6.73 9.37 1.75
N ALA A 412 7.38 9.17 0.61
CA ALA A 412 8.57 9.92 0.23
C ALA A 412 8.22 11.24 -0.48
N VAL A 413 9.10 12.22 -0.36
CA VAL A 413 9.04 13.46 -1.13
C VAL A 413 10.27 13.60 -2.02
N SER A 414 10.20 14.45 -3.03
CA SER A 414 11.37 14.85 -3.82
C SER A 414 11.85 16.21 -3.34
N LEU A 415 13.13 16.33 -3.03
CA LEU A 415 13.76 17.53 -2.47
C LEU A 415 14.85 18.06 -3.40
N SER A 416 14.94 19.39 -3.56
CA SER A 416 16.07 20.05 -4.25
C SER A 416 17.37 19.87 -3.47
N ALA A 417 18.52 19.85 -4.17
CA ALA A 417 19.82 19.74 -3.50
C ALA A 417 20.18 20.96 -2.62
N ARG A 418 19.51 22.09 -2.84
CA ARG A 418 19.62 23.26 -1.96
C ARG A 418 18.66 23.24 -0.78
N HIS A 419 17.84 22.20 -0.68
CA HIS A 419 16.80 22.04 0.35
C HIS A 419 15.80 23.20 0.42
N ASP A 420 15.63 23.96 -0.66
CA ASP A 420 14.75 25.12 -0.75
C ASP A 420 13.39 24.83 -1.40
N MET A 421 13.22 23.63 -1.97
CA MET A 421 11.98 23.23 -2.63
C MET A 421 11.76 21.72 -2.51
N LEU A 422 10.50 21.35 -2.25
CA LEU A 422 10.05 19.97 -2.33
C LEU A 422 8.86 19.82 -3.28
N ALA A 423 8.66 18.61 -3.81
CA ALA A 423 7.45 18.23 -4.53
C ALA A 423 7.08 16.78 -4.22
N PHE A 424 5.78 16.50 -4.30
CA PHE A 424 5.20 15.19 -4.04
C PHE A 424 3.86 15.05 -4.76
N ILE A 425 3.40 13.83 -4.89
CA ILE A 425 2.04 13.51 -5.31
C ILE A 425 1.21 13.42 -4.03
N ASP A 426 0.07 14.10 -4.01
CA ASP A 426 -0.88 14.10 -2.89
C ASP A 426 -2.25 13.66 -3.39
N SER A 427 -2.91 12.79 -2.62
CA SER A 427 -4.31 12.43 -2.82
C SER A 427 -4.97 12.04 -1.51
N THR A 428 -6.29 12.23 -1.44
CA THR A 428 -7.11 11.80 -0.30
C THR A 428 -8.23 10.87 -0.77
N PHE A 429 -9.07 10.40 0.15
CA PHE A 429 -10.30 9.71 -0.25
C PHE A 429 -11.24 10.62 -1.05
N ASP A 430 -11.18 11.93 -0.81
CA ASP A 430 -12.14 12.91 -1.36
C ASP A 430 -11.53 13.75 -2.49
N SER A 431 -10.20 13.70 -2.66
CA SER A 431 -9.47 14.47 -3.66
C SER A 431 -8.57 13.57 -4.50
N PRO A 432 -8.73 13.55 -5.82
CA PRO A 432 -7.90 12.75 -6.72
C PRO A 432 -6.44 13.28 -6.74
N PRO A 433 -5.48 12.46 -7.20
CA PRO A 433 -4.07 12.80 -7.14
C PRO A 433 -3.72 14.01 -8.01
N GLU A 434 -2.90 14.90 -7.43
CA GLU A 434 -2.23 16.01 -8.12
C GLU A 434 -0.77 16.10 -7.64
N VAL A 435 0.07 16.79 -8.39
CA VAL A 435 1.44 17.13 -7.97
C VAL A 435 1.40 18.42 -7.16
N TYR A 436 1.98 18.37 -5.98
CA TYR A 436 2.12 19.48 -5.05
C TYR A 436 3.58 19.90 -4.93
N SER A 437 3.79 21.16 -4.62
CA SER A 437 5.11 21.69 -4.25
C SER A 437 5.01 22.58 -3.01
N ALA A 438 6.14 22.72 -2.31
CA ALA A 438 6.30 23.69 -1.21
C ALA A 438 7.69 24.29 -1.24
N LEU A 439 7.78 25.59 -0.93
CA LEU A 439 9.04 26.29 -0.71
C LEU A 439 9.46 26.12 0.75
N LEU A 440 10.71 25.80 0.95
CA LEU A 440 11.32 25.65 2.26
C LEU A 440 12.25 26.83 2.54
N LYS A 441 12.24 27.35 3.76
CA LYS A 441 13.30 28.24 4.24
C LYS A 441 14.48 27.39 4.65
N THR A 442 15.60 27.61 3.99
CA THR A 442 16.88 27.18 4.50
C THR A 442 17.40 28.28 5.42
N ASN A 443 17.38 28.04 6.71
CA ASN A 443 18.14 28.88 7.63
C ASN A 443 19.60 28.43 7.58
N SER A 444 20.54 29.33 7.92
CA SER A 444 21.96 29.03 7.95
C SER A 444 22.25 27.71 8.67
N SER A 445 23.35 27.06 8.40
CA SER A 445 23.80 25.70 8.78
C SER A 445 23.53 25.19 10.21
N ALA A 446 22.89 25.98 11.08
CA ALA A 446 22.54 25.67 12.46
C ALA A 446 21.04 25.68 12.76
N GLU A 447 20.17 26.05 11.81
CA GLU A 447 18.72 26.11 12.05
C GLU A 447 17.96 25.14 11.16
N PRO A 448 16.91 24.47 11.69
CA PRO A 448 16.13 23.51 10.93
C PRO A 448 15.39 24.16 9.75
N VAL A 449 15.19 23.37 8.70
CA VAL A 449 14.39 23.74 7.54
C VAL A 449 12.96 24.06 7.99
N GLY A 450 12.42 25.19 7.57
CA GLY A 450 11.02 25.59 7.82
C GLY A 450 10.22 25.69 6.53
N VAL A 451 8.89 25.61 6.61
CA VAL A 451 7.99 25.84 5.47
C VAL A 451 7.73 27.35 5.31
N VAL A 452 7.93 27.87 4.10
CA VAL A 452 7.60 29.29 3.78
C VAL A 452 6.11 29.44 3.55
N GLU A 453 5.52 28.49 2.80
CA GLU A 453 4.11 28.49 2.43
C GLU A 453 3.58 27.05 2.50
N PRO A 454 2.29 26.86 2.83
CA PRO A 454 1.68 25.54 2.77
C PRO A 454 1.84 24.92 1.38
N PRO A 455 1.97 23.59 1.27
CA PRO A 455 2.01 22.92 -0.02
C PRO A 455 0.81 23.29 -0.88
N HIS A 456 1.06 23.54 -2.17
CA HIS A 456 0.01 23.87 -3.14
C HIS A 456 0.13 23.02 -4.40
N ALA A 457 -1.00 22.75 -5.04
CA ALA A 457 -1.05 21.97 -6.26
C ALA A 457 -0.46 22.75 -7.44
N ILE A 458 0.53 22.18 -8.12
CA ILE A 458 1.11 22.71 -9.36
C ILE A 458 0.50 22.06 -10.61
N THR A 459 -0.32 21.04 -10.44
CA THR A 459 -1.17 20.46 -11.49
C THR A 459 -2.63 20.53 -11.07
N ARG A 460 -3.54 20.49 -12.06
CA ARG A 460 -5.00 20.52 -11.85
C ARG A 460 -5.72 19.66 -12.87
N ILE A 461 -5.14 18.52 -13.14
CA ILE A 461 -5.63 17.63 -14.22
C ILE A 461 -6.94 16.96 -13.82
N ASN A 462 -7.07 16.62 -12.53
CA ASN A 462 -8.21 15.89 -11.98
C ASN A 462 -9.20 16.78 -11.20
N GLU A 463 -9.03 18.10 -11.15
CA GLU A 463 -9.82 19.02 -10.30
C GLU A 463 -11.35 18.90 -10.47
N ARG A 464 -11.83 18.38 -11.62
CA ARG A 464 -13.26 18.20 -11.92
C ARG A 464 -13.82 16.84 -11.51
N VAL A 465 -12.98 15.93 -11.09
CA VAL A 465 -13.42 14.60 -10.68
C VAL A 465 -13.99 14.70 -9.27
N GLN A 466 -15.21 14.23 -9.10
CA GLN A 466 -15.90 14.21 -7.81
C GLN A 466 -16.05 12.78 -7.32
N PRO A 467 -15.93 12.51 -6.00
CA PRO A 467 -16.14 11.20 -5.41
C PRO A 467 -17.60 10.75 -5.59
N MET A 468 -17.80 9.44 -5.69
CA MET A 468 -19.12 8.79 -5.76
C MET A 468 -19.56 8.21 -4.40
N TRP A 469 -18.80 8.43 -3.37
CA TRP A 469 -19.01 8.01 -1.97
C TRP A 469 -19.18 9.21 -1.08
N GLY A 470 -19.49 8.98 0.21
CA GLY A 470 -19.63 10.05 1.19
C GLY A 470 -18.26 10.51 1.73
N LYS A 471 -18.31 11.38 2.71
CA LYS A 471 -17.09 11.90 3.39
C LYS A 471 -16.30 10.79 4.07
N SER A 472 -15.04 11.06 4.33
CA SER A 472 -14.16 10.27 5.19
C SER A 472 -13.90 10.99 6.52
N VAL A 473 -13.77 10.23 7.61
CA VAL A 473 -13.40 10.77 8.91
C VAL A 473 -12.37 9.88 9.58
N SER A 474 -11.40 10.48 10.28
CA SER A 474 -10.50 9.76 11.17
C SER A 474 -11.21 9.47 12.49
N VAL A 475 -11.23 8.21 12.89
CA VAL A 475 -11.78 7.74 14.16
C VAL A 475 -10.64 7.29 15.05
N GLN A 476 -10.69 7.64 16.32
CA GLN A 476 -9.68 7.26 17.32
C GLN A 476 -10.35 6.61 18.52
N TRP A 477 -9.71 5.57 19.06
CA TRP A 477 -10.15 4.88 20.27
C TRP A 477 -8.96 4.37 21.07
N GLN A 478 -9.21 3.99 22.30
CA GLN A 478 -8.20 3.33 23.15
C GLN A 478 -8.58 1.89 23.39
N ASN A 479 -7.59 1.00 23.34
CA ASN A 479 -7.74 -0.38 23.71
C ASN A 479 -6.46 -0.91 24.36
N GLU A 480 -6.57 -1.54 25.52
CA GLU A 480 -5.46 -2.16 26.26
C GLU A 480 -4.22 -1.27 26.41
N GLY A 481 -4.43 0.03 26.63
CA GLY A 481 -3.36 1.02 26.83
C GLY A 481 -2.77 1.61 25.54
N PHE A 482 -3.19 1.16 24.39
CA PHE A 482 -2.78 1.72 23.10
C PHE A 482 -3.81 2.72 22.55
N GLN A 483 -3.33 3.79 21.94
CA GLN A 483 -4.13 4.63 21.06
C GLN A 483 -4.22 3.92 19.71
N VAL A 484 -5.42 3.75 19.18
CA VAL A 484 -5.67 3.13 17.87
C VAL A 484 -6.41 4.13 16.98
N GLN A 485 -6.03 4.16 15.72
CA GLN A 485 -6.65 5.03 14.73
C GLN A 485 -7.25 4.18 13.60
N GLY A 486 -8.29 4.67 12.96
CA GLY A 486 -8.87 4.12 11.73
C GLY A 486 -9.57 5.20 10.92
N TRP A 487 -9.89 4.87 9.68
CA TRP A 487 -10.69 5.72 8.79
C TRP A 487 -12.09 5.15 8.65
N LEU A 488 -13.11 6.01 8.73
CA LEU A 488 -14.49 5.65 8.44
C LEU A 488 -14.96 6.37 7.19
N LEU A 489 -15.30 5.59 6.15
CA LEU A 489 -15.95 6.10 4.95
C LEU A 489 -17.47 6.02 5.11
N PHE A 490 -18.14 7.08 4.70
CA PHE A 490 -19.58 7.20 4.73
C PHE A 490 -20.21 6.75 3.41
N PRO A 491 -21.43 6.20 3.45
CA PRO A 491 -22.21 5.97 2.24
C PRO A 491 -22.54 7.31 1.56
N PRO A 492 -22.79 7.31 0.23
CA PRO A 492 -23.27 8.50 -0.46
C PRO A 492 -24.66 8.90 0.05
N ALA A 493 -24.98 10.19 0.03
CA ALA A 493 -26.25 10.73 0.50
C ALA A 493 -26.64 10.23 1.91
N PHE A 494 -25.66 10.24 2.83
CA PHE A 494 -25.83 9.80 4.21
C PHE A 494 -26.98 10.54 4.91
N ASP A 495 -27.87 9.78 5.55
CA ASP A 495 -29.01 10.26 6.34
C ASP A 495 -28.86 9.76 7.80
N PRO A 496 -28.66 10.64 8.79
CA PRO A 496 -28.43 10.24 10.18
C PRO A 496 -29.65 9.53 10.83
N HIS A 497 -30.80 9.57 10.20
CA HIS A 497 -32.03 8.89 10.70
C HIS A 497 -32.18 7.45 10.18
N LYS A 498 -31.29 6.99 9.31
CA LYS A 498 -31.27 5.63 8.76
C LYS A 498 -30.14 4.83 9.40
N ARG A 499 -30.35 3.53 9.55
CA ARG A 499 -29.30 2.59 9.96
C ARG A 499 -28.67 1.94 8.73
N TYR A 500 -27.34 1.81 8.76
CA TYR A 500 -26.55 1.32 7.64
C TYR A 500 -25.74 0.08 8.04
N PRO A 501 -25.53 -0.88 7.14
CA PRO A 501 -24.58 -1.94 7.35
C PRO A 501 -23.16 -1.37 7.43
N LEU A 502 -22.29 -2.00 8.21
CA LEU A 502 -20.88 -1.67 8.32
C LEU A 502 -20.03 -2.81 7.77
N ILE A 503 -19.06 -2.49 6.92
CA ILE A 503 -18.00 -3.40 6.51
C ILE A 503 -16.69 -2.95 7.17
N VAL A 504 -16.02 -3.87 7.84
CA VAL A 504 -14.66 -3.67 8.34
C VAL A 504 -13.68 -4.14 7.27
N PHE A 505 -12.82 -3.25 6.79
CA PHE A 505 -11.79 -3.53 5.79
C PHE A 505 -10.42 -3.52 6.45
N VAL A 506 -9.81 -4.68 6.62
CA VAL A 506 -8.51 -4.85 7.28
C VAL A 506 -7.40 -4.87 6.23
N HIS A 507 -6.35 -4.07 6.45
CA HIS A 507 -5.20 -4.01 5.55
C HIS A 507 -4.27 -5.22 5.65
N GLY A 508 -3.41 -5.38 4.65
CA GLY A 508 -2.33 -6.36 4.64
C GLY A 508 -1.11 -5.91 5.47
N GLY A 509 -0.09 -6.72 5.52
CA GLY A 509 1.13 -6.48 6.29
C GLY A 509 1.47 -7.67 7.18
N PRO A 510 1.37 -7.60 8.54
CA PRO A 510 0.58 -6.70 9.38
C PRO A 510 1.11 -5.27 9.51
N SER A 511 2.41 -5.07 9.36
CA SER A 511 3.02 -3.74 9.53
C SER A 511 2.86 -2.92 8.25
N SER A 512 1.77 -2.17 8.18
CA SER A 512 1.40 -1.23 7.15
C SER A 512 0.49 -0.17 7.76
N ALA A 513 -0.10 0.73 7.00
CA ALA A 513 -1.15 1.63 7.48
C ALA A 513 -2.07 2.06 6.34
N LEU A 514 -3.36 2.05 6.60
CA LEU A 514 -4.33 2.72 5.73
C LEU A 514 -4.24 4.23 5.94
N ARG A 515 -3.92 4.93 4.87
CA ARG A 515 -3.87 6.39 4.79
C ARG A 515 -4.87 6.86 3.73
N PRO A 516 -5.38 8.10 3.83
CA PRO A 516 -6.22 8.63 2.79
C PRO A 516 -5.45 8.68 1.47
N ALA A 517 -6.00 8.03 0.46
CA ALA A 517 -5.52 8.09 -0.90
C ALA A 517 -6.69 7.88 -1.86
N TRP A 518 -6.61 8.47 -3.04
CA TRP A 518 -7.62 8.20 -4.06
C TRP A 518 -7.57 6.73 -4.47
N PRO A 519 -8.71 6.03 -4.45
CA PRO A 519 -8.73 4.58 -4.64
C PRO A 519 -8.23 4.17 -6.02
N HIS A 520 -7.59 3.00 -6.06
CA HIS A 520 -7.32 2.31 -7.32
C HIS A 520 -8.60 1.72 -7.90
N VAL A 521 -8.55 1.35 -9.17
CA VAL A 521 -9.62 0.58 -9.81
C VAL A 521 -9.60 -0.83 -9.25
N GLY A 522 -10.75 -1.39 -8.93
CA GLY A 522 -10.85 -2.76 -8.44
C GLY A 522 -11.47 -2.89 -7.05
N TYR A 523 -11.18 -4.01 -6.39
CA TYR A 523 -11.67 -4.31 -5.06
C TYR A 523 -10.97 -3.47 -3.99
N GLY A 524 -11.77 -2.85 -3.11
CA GLY A 524 -11.24 -2.00 -2.04
C GLY A 524 -12.34 -1.31 -1.23
N PRO A 525 -11.98 -0.53 -0.21
CA PRO A 525 -12.95 0.05 0.73
C PRO A 525 -13.89 1.07 0.07
N VAL A 526 -13.37 1.87 -0.86
CA VAL A 526 -14.14 2.97 -1.45
C VAL A 526 -15.30 2.49 -2.34
N PRO A 527 -15.14 1.51 -3.24
CA PRO A 527 -16.27 0.93 -3.96
C PRO A 527 -17.37 0.38 -3.04
N LEU A 528 -17.00 -0.21 -1.89
CA LEU A 528 -17.97 -0.67 -0.89
C LEU A 528 -18.76 0.51 -0.31
N ALA A 529 -18.08 1.61 0.07
CA ALA A 529 -18.74 2.81 0.54
C ALA A 529 -19.66 3.40 -0.51
N ALA A 530 -19.24 3.47 -1.78
CA ALA A 530 -20.06 3.94 -2.90
C ALA A 530 -21.35 3.12 -3.13
N MET A 531 -21.36 1.87 -2.69
CA MET A 531 -22.53 0.98 -2.74
C MET A 531 -23.48 1.09 -1.53
N GLY A 532 -23.19 1.99 -0.59
CA GLY A 532 -24.12 2.32 0.51
C GLY A 532 -23.73 1.74 1.87
N TYR A 533 -22.53 1.21 2.03
CA TYR A 533 -22.01 0.74 3.31
C TYR A 533 -21.26 1.85 4.06
N PHE A 534 -21.30 1.86 5.39
CA PHE A 534 -20.16 2.37 6.13
C PHE A 534 -18.98 1.44 5.93
N VAL A 535 -17.77 1.99 5.83
CA VAL A 535 -16.56 1.17 5.76
C VAL A 535 -15.56 1.66 6.79
N LEU A 536 -15.32 0.84 7.83
CA LEU A 536 -14.28 1.09 8.82
C LEU A 536 -12.98 0.44 8.36
N MET A 537 -11.93 1.24 8.30
CA MET A 537 -10.57 0.82 7.96
C MET A 537 -9.67 1.04 9.18
N PRO A 538 -9.56 0.08 10.10
CA PRO A 538 -8.73 0.21 11.29
C PRO A 538 -7.25 0.08 10.95
N ASN A 539 -6.39 0.78 11.73
CA ASN A 539 -4.96 0.55 11.84
C ASN A 539 -4.69 -0.07 13.24
N PRO A 540 -4.92 -1.38 13.43
CA PRO A 540 -4.76 -2.03 14.73
C PRO A 540 -3.27 -2.12 15.11
N ARG A 541 -2.97 -2.54 16.38
CA ARG A 541 -1.58 -2.82 16.77
C ARG A 541 -0.91 -3.77 15.78
N GLY A 542 0.35 -3.53 15.49
CA GLY A 542 1.06 -4.10 14.34
C GLY A 542 1.19 -3.12 13.18
N SER A 543 0.26 -2.16 13.05
CA SER A 543 0.30 -1.12 12.01
C SER A 543 1.36 -0.06 12.29
N PHE A 544 1.70 0.72 11.27
CA PHE A 544 2.46 1.96 11.40
C PHE A 544 1.57 3.14 11.80
N GLY A 545 2.19 4.16 12.38
CA GLY A 545 1.56 5.45 12.68
C GLY A 545 1.56 5.84 14.15
N GLU A 546 1.73 4.88 15.06
CA GLU A 546 1.78 5.07 16.52
C GLU A 546 3.14 4.66 17.12
N GLY A 547 4.18 4.56 16.27
CA GLY A 547 5.56 4.23 16.65
C GLY A 547 5.87 2.74 16.74
N GLU A 548 7.16 2.42 16.89
CA GLU A 548 7.66 1.04 16.79
C GLU A 548 7.13 0.14 17.92
N ILE A 549 6.89 0.70 19.12
CA ILE A 549 6.29 -0.05 20.23
C ILE A 549 4.90 -0.59 19.86
N PHE A 550 4.10 0.22 19.18
CA PHE A 550 2.77 -0.20 18.70
C PHE A 550 2.88 -1.22 17.57
N THR A 551 3.82 -1.03 16.65
CA THR A 551 4.10 -1.97 15.57
C THR A 551 4.53 -3.33 16.12
N GLN A 552 5.40 -3.37 17.12
CA GLN A 552 5.87 -4.62 17.73
C GLN A 552 4.84 -5.29 18.65
N ALA A 553 3.77 -4.60 19.06
CA ALA A 553 2.76 -5.17 19.95
C ALA A 553 1.95 -6.32 19.33
N VAL A 554 2.07 -6.58 18.05
CA VAL A 554 1.48 -7.75 17.37
C VAL A 554 2.33 -9.01 17.54
N ARG A 555 3.62 -8.87 17.90
CA ARG A 555 4.53 -10.03 18.07
C ARG A 555 3.99 -11.00 19.11
N LEU A 556 4.08 -12.31 18.80
CA LEU A 556 3.58 -13.42 19.61
C LEU A 556 2.07 -13.35 19.95
N ASN A 557 1.33 -12.46 19.26
CA ASN A 557 -0.07 -12.15 19.59
C ASN A 557 -0.95 -11.89 18.34
N MET A 558 -0.47 -12.34 17.15
CA MET A 558 -1.17 -12.19 15.87
C MET A 558 -2.56 -12.83 15.92
N GLY A 559 -3.57 -12.08 15.48
CA GLY A 559 -4.97 -12.50 15.50
C GLY A 559 -5.71 -12.19 16.81
N TYR A 560 -5.03 -11.80 17.88
CA TYR A 560 -5.68 -11.58 19.19
C TYR A 560 -5.74 -10.10 19.59
N GLY A 561 -4.58 -9.47 19.81
CA GLY A 561 -4.52 -8.08 20.21
C GLY A 561 -5.08 -7.14 19.14
N ASP A 562 -4.67 -7.37 17.92
CA ASP A 562 -5.12 -6.68 16.72
C ASP A 562 -6.63 -6.88 16.45
N LEU A 563 -7.17 -8.10 16.63
CA LEU A 563 -8.63 -8.34 16.57
C LEU A 563 -9.38 -7.56 17.65
N ARG A 564 -8.86 -7.51 18.89
CA ARG A 564 -9.50 -6.73 19.96
C ARG A 564 -9.49 -5.22 19.65
N ASP A 565 -8.43 -4.71 19.02
CA ASP A 565 -8.38 -3.33 18.53
C ASP A 565 -9.44 -3.08 17.46
N ILE A 566 -9.60 -4.01 16.51
CA ILE A 566 -10.62 -3.95 15.46
C ILE A 566 -12.03 -3.94 16.08
N LEU A 567 -12.33 -4.86 17.00
CA LEU A 567 -13.64 -4.95 17.65
C LEU A 567 -13.97 -3.71 18.49
N ALA A 568 -12.99 -3.16 19.22
CA ALA A 568 -13.15 -1.90 19.94
C ALA A 568 -13.42 -0.72 18.99
N GLY A 569 -12.81 -0.73 17.79
CA GLY A 569 -13.11 0.24 16.73
C GLY A 569 -14.53 0.12 16.19
N VAL A 570 -15.05 -1.10 16.04
CA VAL A 570 -16.46 -1.35 15.68
C VAL A 570 -17.38 -0.80 16.75
N ASP A 571 -17.12 -1.11 18.03
CA ASP A 571 -17.92 -0.59 19.17
C ASP A 571 -17.93 0.96 19.19
N LYS A 572 -16.79 1.58 18.93
CA LYS A 572 -16.67 3.05 18.83
C LYS A 572 -17.54 3.62 17.72
N VAL A 573 -17.51 3.02 16.54
CA VAL A 573 -18.30 3.48 15.40
C VAL A 573 -19.79 3.25 15.62
N GLU A 574 -20.20 2.12 16.20
CA GLU A 574 -21.59 1.84 16.55
C GLU A 574 -22.17 2.83 17.59
N ALA A 575 -21.31 3.28 18.52
CA ALA A 575 -21.72 4.26 19.53
C ALA A 575 -21.92 5.67 18.97
N GLU A 576 -21.24 6.04 17.88
CA GLU A 576 -21.23 7.41 17.35
C GLU A 576 -22.03 7.58 16.05
N TYR A 577 -22.26 6.49 15.31
CA TYR A 577 -22.89 6.52 14.00
C TYR A 577 -24.04 5.52 13.92
N PRO A 578 -25.03 5.73 13.05
CA PRO A 578 -26.20 4.86 12.95
C PRO A 578 -25.89 3.56 12.21
N VAL A 579 -24.99 2.76 12.78
CA VAL A 579 -24.63 1.43 12.27
C VAL A 579 -25.66 0.41 12.74
N ASP A 580 -26.00 -0.53 11.88
CA ASP A 580 -26.81 -1.70 12.19
C ASP A 580 -25.90 -2.87 12.54
N ASP A 581 -25.78 -3.16 13.82
CA ASP A 581 -24.93 -4.22 14.39
C ASP A 581 -25.34 -5.64 13.97
N SER A 582 -26.56 -5.81 13.50
CA SER A 582 -27.02 -7.07 12.90
C SER A 582 -26.50 -7.29 11.46
N ARG A 583 -25.87 -6.27 10.87
CA ARG A 583 -25.38 -6.28 9.48
C ARG A 583 -23.90 -5.87 9.37
N LEU A 584 -23.05 -6.56 10.14
CA LEU A 584 -21.60 -6.36 10.09
C LEU A 584 -20.95 -7.31 9.09
N GLY A 585 -20.16 -6.77 8.17
CA GLY A 585 -19.32 -7.51 7.24
C GLY A 585 -17.83 -7.36 7.58
N LEU A 586 -17.03 -8.32 7.18
CA LEU A 586 -15.59 -8.31 7.36
C LEU A 586 -14.90 -8.61 6.03
N THR A 587 -13.84 -7.89 5.74
CA THR A 587 -13.00 -8.18 4.57
C THR A 587 -11.60 -7.65 4.74
N GLY A 588 -10.69 -8.16 3.93
CA GLY A 588 -9.31 -7.69 3.83
C GLY A 588 -8.54 -8.53 2.83
N TRP A 589 -7.31 -8.12 2.57
CA TRP A 589 -6.39 -8.78 1.66
C TRP A 589 -5.09 -9.14 2.38
N SER A 590 -4.45 -10.28 2.02
CA SER A 590 -3.18 -10.69 2.62
C SER A 590 -3.35 -10.95 4.14
N TYR A 591 -2.63 -10.25 5.00
CA TYR A 591 -2.88 -10.28 6.44
C TYR A 591 -4.33 -9.92 6.80
N GLY A 592 -4.95 -8.97 6.08
CA GLY A 592 -6.39 -8.69 6.23
C GLY A 592 -7.27 -9.87 5.80
N GLY A 593 -6.81 -10.66 4.84
CA GLY A 593 -7.43 -11.95 4.47
C GLY A 593 -7.30 -12.99 5.57
N PHE A 594 -6.12 -13.10 6.20
CA PHE A 594 -5.93 -13.90 7.42
C PHE A 594 -6.91 -13.46 8.51
N MET A 595 -7.00 -12.17 8.81
CA MET A 595 -7.94 -11.66 9.80
C MET A 595 -9.40 -11.97 9.45
N SER A 596 -9.73 -11.96 8.15
CA SER A 596 -11.06 -12.34 7.66
C SER A 596 -11.35 -13.85 7.76
N MET A 597 -10.33 -14.70 7.87
CA MET A 597 -10.47 -16.13 8.23
C MET A 597 -10.46 -16.34 9.74
N PHE A 598 -9.61 -15.62 10.47
CA PHE A 598 -9.39 -15.85 11.90
C PHE A 598 -10.51 -15.26 12.78
N ALA A 599 -10.93 -14.01 12.55
CA ALA A 599 -11.93 -13.35 13.36
C ALA A 599 -13.27 -14.10 13.45
N PRO A 600 -13.83 -14.71 12.36
CA PRO A 600 -15.05 -15.52 12.45
C PRO A 600 -14.93 -16.74 13.37
N THR A 601 -13.71 -17.24 13.60
CA THR A 601 -13.48 -18.34 14.53
C THR A 601 -13.45 -17.88 16.00
N GLN A 602 -13.32 -16.57 16.26
CA GLN A 602 -13.17 -15.95 17.58
C GLN A 602 -14.42 -15.17 18.02
N THR A 603 -15.25 -14.71 17.08
CA THR A 603 -16.44 -13.90 17.34
C THR A 603 -17.56 -14.20 16.34
N GLN A 604 -18.81 -14.04 16.77
CA GLN A 604 -20.00 -14.20 15.90
C GLN A 604 -20.61 -12.86 15.45
N ARG A 605 -19.88 -11.75 15.64
CA ARG A 605 -20.39 -10.41 15.28
C ARG A 605 -20.57 -10.26 13.76
N PHE A 606 -19.66 -10.79 12.97
CA PHE A 606 -19.69 -10.66 11.51
C PHE A 606 -20.69 -11.65 10.88
N LYS A 607 -21.52 -11.15 9.98
CA LYS A 607 -22.59 -11.91 9.29
C LYS A 607 -22.19 -12.35 7.89
N ALA A 608 -21.14 -11.77 7.34
CA ALA A 608 -20.54 -12.16 6.07
C ALA A 608 -19.06 -11.81 6.06
N ALA A 609 -18.24 -12.62 5.41
CA ALA A 609 -16.84 -12.33 5.14
C ALA A 609 -16.52 -12.45 3.65
N VAL A 610 -15.60 -11.58 3.20
CA VAL A 610 -14.93 -11.71 1.90
C VAL A 610 -13.42 -11.76 2.18
N VAL A 611 -12.84 -12.90 1.89
CA VAL A 611 -11.43 -13.21 2.19
C VAL A 611 -10.61 -13.06 0.93
N GLY A 612 -9.74 -12.05 0.87
CA GLY A 612 -8.82 -11.85 -0.25
C GLY A 612 -7.43 -12.37 0.07
N ALA A 613 -6.92 -13.33 -0.71
CA ALA A 613 -5.56 -13.85 -0.61
C ALA A 613 -5.12 -14.06 0.86
N GLY A 614 -5.96 -14.76 1.66
CA GLY A 614 -5.73 -15.02 3.08
C GLY A 614 -4.94 -16.29 3.33
N LEU A 615 -4.54 -16.49 4.57
CA LEU A 615 -3.89 -17.72 5.04
C LEU A 615 -4.64 -18.31 6.23
N SER A 616 -4.81 -19.62 6.23
CA SER A 616 -5.63 -20.36 7.19
C SER A 616 -4.82 -21.06 8.27
N ASP A 617 -3.65 -21.56 7.92
CA ASP A 617 -2.73 -22.31 8.80
C ASP A 617 -1.30 -21.79 8.68
N TRP A 618 -0.85 -21.05 9.66
CA TRP A 618 0.52 -20.53 9.73
C TRP A 618 1.59 -21.63 9.71
N LYS A 619 1.27 -22.86 10.08
CA LYS A 619 2.23 -23.97 10.10
C LYS A 619 2.52 -24.47 8.67
N SER A 620 1.49 -24.78 7.87
CA SER A 620 1.67 -25.18 6.47
C SER A 620 2.15 -24.02 5.61
N TYR A 621 1.62 -22.80 5.88
CA TYR A 621 2.02 -21.58 5.21
C TYR A 621 3.53 -21.34 5.26
N TYR A 622 4.21 -21.67 6.38
CA TYR A 622 5.66 -21.50 6.53
C TYR A 622 6.46 -22.19 5.42
N GLY A 623 6.02 -23.33 4.93
CA GLY A 623 6.70 -24.07 3.87
C GLY A 623 6.10 -23.91 2.48
N GLU A 624 5.00 -23.18 2.32
CA GLU A 624 4.29 -23.02 1.05
C GLU A 624 4.54 -21.67 0.36
N ASN A 625 4.85 -20.62 1.14
CA ASN A 625 5.05 -19.29 0.60
C ASN A 625 6.46 -19.07 0.05
N SER A 626 6.65 -18.04 -0.78
CA SER A 626 7.94 -17.68 -1.36
C SER A 626 8.81 -16.78 -0.47
N ILE A 627 8.29 -16.37 0.70
CA ILE A 627 8.92 -15.43 1.64
C ILE A 627 9.09 -16.07 3.04
N ASP A 628 9.34 -17.33 3.11
CA ASP A 628 9.24 -18.28 4.21
C ASP A 628 9.60 -17.76 5.63
N GLU A 629 10.80 -17.31 5.87
CA GLU A 629 11.28 -16.96 7.23
C GLU A 629 10.84 -15.58 7.75
N TRP A 630 10.11 -14.78 6.96
CA TRP A 630 9.68 -13.44 7.38
C TRP A 630 8.89 -13.45 8.70
N MET A 631 8.27 -14.57 9.01
CA MET A 631 7.44 -14.76 10.20
C MET A 631 8.24 -14.91 11.48
N ILE A 632 9.52 -15.29 11.42
CA ILE A 632 10.33 -15.58 12.62
C ILE A 632 10.35 -14.39 13.60
N PRO A 633 10.54 -13.13 13.18
CA PRO A 633 10.45 -11.99 14.10
C PRO A 633 9.08 -11.82 14.75
N PHE A 634 8.00 -12.26 14.10
CA PHE A 634 6.64 -12.16 14.63
C PHE A 634 6.27 -13.28 15.59
N PHE A 635 6.73 -14.51 15.34
CA PHE A 635 6.44 -15.69 16.17
C PHE A 635 7.55 -16.04 17.15
N GLY A 636 8.71 -15.37 17.06
CA GLY A 636 9.84 -15.51 17.98
C GLY A 636 10.73 -16.73 17.75
N ALA A 637 10.34 -17.64 16.84
CA ALA A 637 11.07 -18.85 16.47
C ALA A 637 10.55 -19.36 15.13
N SER A 638 11.28 -20.25 14.48
CA SER A 638 10.78 -20.99 13.32
C SER A 638 9.64 -21.94 13.70
N VAL A 639 8.87 -22.37 12.73
CA VAL A 639 7.78 -23.36 12.95
C VAL A 639 8.32 -24.71 13.46
N TYR A 640 9.56 -25.06 13.11
CA TYR A 640 10.22 -26.30 13.53
C TYR A 640 10.62 -26.26 15.00
N GLU A 641 10.98 -25.08 15.52
CA GLU A 641 11.37 -24.89 16.92
C GLU A 641 10.16 -24.70 17.84
N ASN A 642 9.12 -23.98 17.38
CA ASN A 642 7.93 -23.70 18.19
C ASN A 642 6.63 -23.75 17.34
N PRO A 643 6.16 -24.94 16.90
CA PRO A 643 4.95 -25.06 16.10
C PRO A 643 3.68 -24.58 16.82
N MET A 644 3.67 -24.57 18.14
CA MET A 644 2.50 -24.13 18.94
C MET A 644 2.29 -22.62 18.87
N ALA A 645 3.36 -21.82 18.69
CA ALA A 645 3.23 -20.39 18.49
C ALA A 645 2.44 -20.08 17.20
N TYR A 646 2.65 -20.86 16.15
CA TYR A 646 1.97 -20.77 14.87
C TYR A 646 0.52 -21.30 14.96
N ALA A 647 0.33 -22.48 15.56
CA ALA A 647 -0.98 -23.11 15.71
C ALA A 647 -2.00 -22.19 16.40
N LYS A 648 -1.62 -21.50 17.49
CA LYS A 648 -2.53 -20.63 18.21
C LYS A 648 -3.10 -19.49 17.37
N SER A 649 -2.41 -19.07 16.31
CA SER A 649 -2.84 -18.02 15.38
C SER A 649 -3.46 -18.58 14.09
N SER A 650 -3.51 -19.91 13.91
CA SER A 650 -4.06 -20.56 12.72
C SER A 650 -5.58 -20.67 12.79
N ALA A 651 -6.29 -20.06 11.86
CA ALA A 651 -7.77 -20.09 11.82
C ALA A 651 -8.32 -21.51 11.75
N ILE A 652 -7.61 -22.40 11.05
CA ILE A 652 -8.03 -23.79 10.83
C ILE A 652 -8.15 -24.58 12.14
N ASP A 653 -7.31 -24.28 13.14
CA ASP A 653 -7.33 -24.96 14.44
C ASP A 653 -8.60 -24.62 15.25
N PHE A 654 -9.29 -23.53 14.90
CA PHE A 654 -10.53 -23.06 15.55
C PHE A 654 -11.76 -23.13 14.64
N ILE A 655 -11.67 -23.77 13.47
CA ILE A 655 -12.70 -23.75 12.43
C ILE A 655 -14.08 -24.22 12.89
N LYS A 656 -14.15 -25.06 13.92
CA LYS A 656 -15.42 -25.52 14.54
C LYS A 656 -16.28 -24.41 15.10
N ASN A 657 -15.70 -23.25 15.38
CA ASN A 657 -16.39 -22.07 15.91
C ASN A 657 -16.93 -21.17 14.80
N ASP A 658 -16.43 -21.29 13.58
CA ASP A 658 -16.83 -20.43 12.46
C ASP A 658 -18.27 -20.75 11.98
N ARG A 659 -19.08 -19.69 11.84
CA ARG A 659 -20.46 -19.76 11.32
C ARG A 659 -20.71 -18.72 10.24
N THR A 660 -19.67 -17.95 9.87
CA THR A 660 -19.81 -16.79 9.01
C THR A 660 -19.74 -17.19 7.53
N PRO A 661 -20.77 -16.96 6.74
CA PRO A 661 -20.71 -17.16 5.29
C PRO A 661 -19.52 -16.44 4.68
N SER A 662 -18.65 -17.17 3.95
CA SER A 662 -17.37 -16.65 3.47
C SER A 662 -17.15 -16.86 1.97
N LEU A 663 -16.90 -15.76 1.23
CA LEU A 663 -16.40 -15.77 -0.13
C LEU A 663 -14.87 -15.66 -0.06
N ILE A 664 -14.16 -16.58 -0.71
CA ILE A 664 -12.70 -16.64 -0.71
C ILE A 664 -12.21 -16.39 -2.13
N VAL A 665 -11.24 -15.49 -2.30
CA VAL A 665 -10.65 -15.13 -3.59
C VAL A 665 -9.13 -15.14 -3.51
N VAL A 666 -8.45 -15.74 -4.51
CA VAL A 666 -6.99 -15.86 -4.52
C VAL A 666 -6.46 -15.95 -5.95
N GLY A 667 -5.24 -15.49 -6.20
CA GLY A 667 -4.52 -15.69 -7.46
C GLY A 667 -3.99 -17.12 -7.57
N GLU A 668 -4.00 -17.69 -8.79
CA GLU A 668 -3.44 -19.04 -9.05
C GLU A 668 -1.95 -19.12 -8.72
N PHE A 669 -1.21 -18.03 -8.97
CA PHE A 669 0.22 -17.92 -8.79
C PHE A 669 0.59 -16.95 -7.66
N ASP A 670 -0.22 -16.92 -6.61
CA ASP A 670 0.07 -16.16 -5.41
C ASP A 670 1.22 -16.82 -4.64
N GLY A 671 2.38 -16.17 -4.59
CA GLY A 671 3.56 -16.68 -3.88
C GLY A 671 3.62 -16.21 -2.43
N GLU A 672 2.92 -15.11 -2.08
CA GLU A 672 2.86 -14.62 -0.70
C GLU A 672 1.83 -15.37 0.14
N CYS A 673 0.58 -15.50 -0.37
CA CYS A 673 -0.50 -16.25 0.28
C CYS A 673 -0.98 -17.35 -0.67
N PRO A 674 -0.26 -18.47 -0.74
CA PRO A 674 -0.50 -19.48 -1.76
C PRO A 674 -1.92 -20.04 -1.76
N ALA A 675 -2.44 -20.33 -2.95
CA ALA A 675 -3.80 -20.82 -3.15
C ALA A 675 -4.17 -22.05 -2.26
N PRO A 676 -3.26 -22.98 -1.92
CA PRO A 676 -3.55 -24.07 -0.97
C PRO A 676 -4.14 -23.60 0.37
N GLN A 677 -3.71 -22.45 0.91
CA GLN A 677 -4.27 -21.86 2.13
C GLN A 677 -5.76 -21.54 2.00
N SER A 678 -6.16 -21.04 0.83
CA SER A 678 -7.56 -20.75 0.51
C SER A 678 -8.38 -22.03 0.30
N PHE A 679 -7.80 -23.06 -0.33
CA PHE A 679 -8.44 -24.37 -0.48
C PHE A 679 -8.67 -25.05 0.87
N GLU A 680 -7.69 -25.03 1.77
CA GLU A 680 -7.78 -25.62 3.11
C GLU A 680 -8.95 -24.99 3.89
N TYR A 681 -9.03 -23.69 3.96
CA TYR A 681 -10.11 -22.99 4.66
C TYR A 681 -11.48 -23.26 4.03
N TRP A 682 -11.59 -23.22 2.70
CA TRP A 682 -12.82 -23.53 1.98
C TRP A 682 -13.31 -24.98 2.23
N HIS A 683 -12.41 -25.96 2.20
CA HIS A 683 -12.76 -27.35 2.51
C HIS A 683 -13.28 -27.50 3.94
N ALA A 684 -12.62 -26.83 4.89
CA ALA A 684 -13.00 -26.89 6.30
C ALA A 684 -14.39 -26.25 6.54
N LEU A 685 -14.67 -25.07 5.97
CA LEU A 685 -15.99 -24.45 6.06
C LEU A 685 -17.08 -25.33 5.48
N ARG A 686 -16.84 -25.97 4.34
CA ARG A 686 -17.79 -26.93 3.75
C ARG A 686 -18.05 -28.11 4.67
N ALA A 687 -17.01 -28.68 5.28
CA ALA A 687 -17.14 -29.77 6.24
C ALA A 687 -17.95 -29.37 7.48
N MET A 688 -17.87 -28.07 7.89
CA MET A 688 -18.68 -27.51 8.98
C MET A 688 -20.09 -27.08 8.56
N GLY A 689 -20.46 -27.22 7.27
CA GLY A 689 -21.76 -26.80 6.75
C GLY A 689 -21.94 -25.28 6.66
N VAL A 690 -20.86 -24.50 6.67
CA VAL A 690 -20.89 -23.05 6.54
C VAL A 690 -20.97 -22.66 5.04
N PRO A 691 -21.91 -21.78 4.64
CA PRO A 691 -21.98 -21.31 3.26
C PRO A 691 -20.65 -20.69 2.82
N THR A 692 -20.07 -21.20 1.74
CA THR A 692 -18.78 -20.72 1.25
C THR A 692 -18.65 -20.86 -0.27
N SER A 693 -17.82 -20.00 -0.86
CA SER A 693 -17.43 -20.05 -2.27
C SER A 693 -15.95 -19.73 -2.39
N LEU A 694 -15.24 -20.44 -3.24
CA LEU A 694 -13.82 -20.19 -3.56
C LEU A 694 -13.69 -19.84 -5.03
N VAL A 695 -12.96 -18.75 -5.33
CA VAL A 695 -12.62 -18.33 -6.69
C VAL A 695 -11.10 -18.21 -6.79
N VAL A 696 -10.52 -18.99 -7.71
CA VAL A 696 -9.08 -18.92 -8.04
C VAL A 696 -8.94 -18.26 -9.40
N TYR A 697 -8.18 -17.18 -9.47
CA TYR A 697 -8.00 -16.38 -10.69
C TYR A 697 -6.77 -16.83 -11.46
N ALA A 698 -7.00 -17.37 -12.64
CA ALA A 698 -5.95 -17.96 -13.46
C ALA A 698 -4.90 -16.93 -13.91
N GLY A 699 -3.62 -17.25 -13.61
CA GLY A 699 -2.46 -16.44 -13.97
C GLY A 699 -2.34 -15.12 -13.20
N GLU A 700 -3.08 -14.94 -12.10
CA GLU A 700 -2.92 -13.83 -11.16
C GLU A 700 -1.99 -14.21 -10.00
N GLY A 701 -1.24 -13.22 -9.49
CA GLY A 701 -0.41 -13.32 -8.29
C GLY A 701 -1.10 -12.80 -7.05
N HIS A 702 -0.31 -12.34 -6.06
CA HIS A 702 -0.82 -11.73 -4.84
C HIS A 702 -1.55 -10.41 -5.10
N GLY A 703 -1.01 -9.57 -6.00
CA GLY A 703 -1.69 -8.43 -6.59
C GLY A 703 -2.27 -8.80 -7.95
N PHE A 704 -3.53 -8.45 -8.19
CA PHE A 704 -4.16 -8.70 -9.49
C PHE A 704 -3.74 -7.64 -10.50
N GLU A 705 -3.47 -8.07 -11.73
CA GLU A 705 -3.03 -7.20 -12.81
C GLU A 705 -4.08 -7.08 -13.94
N LYS A 706 -5.04 -8.01 -14.02
CA LYS A 706 -6.04 -8.02 -15.10
C LYS A 706 -7.30 -7.27 -14.66
N PRO A 707 -7.66 -6.16 -15.33
CA PRO A 707 -8.84 -5.35 -14.95
C PRO A 707 -10.17 -6.11 -14.90
N LYS A 708 -10.29 -7.17 -15.71
CA LYS A 708 -11.48 -8.03 -15.70
C LYS A 708 -11.61 -8.83 -14.40
N ASP A 709 -10.46 -9.30 -13.86
CA ASP A 709 -10.41 -10.12 -12.66
C ASP A 709 -10.61 -9.24 -11.41
N GLU A 710 -9.99 -8.05 -11.36
CA GLU A 710 -10.27 -7.03 -10.33
C GLU A 710 -11.76 -6.66 -10.26
N ARG A 711 -12.39 -6.47 -11.42
CA ARG A 711 -13.82 -6.18 -11.51
C ARG A 711 -14.66 -7.36 -11.01
N ASP A 712 -14.35 -8.60 -11.40
CA ASP A 712 -15.09 -9.79 -11.00
C ASP A 712 -15.02 -9.99 -9.48
N VAL A 713 -13.85 -9.75 -8.84
CA VAL A 713 -13.71 -9.77 -7.38
C VAL A 713 -14.68 -8.78 -6.73
N LEU A 714 -14.71 -7.53 -7.20
CA LEU A 714 -15.61 -6.50 -6.67
C LEU A 714 -17.08 -6.90 -6.84
N GLU A 715 -17.47 -7.36 -8.03
CA GLU A 715 -18.85 -7.78 -8.29
C GLU A 715 -19.30 -8.95 -7.41
N ARG A 716 -18.43 -9.95 -7.20
CA ARG A 716 -18.70 -11.09 -6.32
C ARG A 716 -18.80 -10.67 -4.86
N ALA A 717 -17.88 -9.83 -4.39
CA ALA A 717 -17.88 -9.31 -3.03
C ALA A 717 -19.18 -8.53 -2.72
N LEU A 718 -19.60 -7.65 -3.62
CA LEU A 718 -20.83 -6.89 -3.46
C LEU A 718 -22.08 -7.77 -3.45
N ARG A 719 -22.14 -8.79 -4.34
CA ARG A 719 -23.23 -9.77 -4.33
C ARG A 719 -23.24 -10.59 -3.03
N TRP A 720 -22.06 -10.94 -2.51
CA TRP A 720 -21.93 -11.69 -1.27
C TRP A 720 -22.42 -10.89 -0.07
N PHE A 721 -21.93 -9.67 0.10
CA PHE A 721 -22.43 -8.77 1.15
C PHE A 721 -23.91 -8.44 0.96
N GLY A 722 -24.37 -8.16 -0.26
CA GLY A 722 -25.78 -7.93 -0.56
C GLY A 722 -26.69 -9.08 -0.15
N LYS A 723 -26.22 -10.33 -0.31
CA LYS A 723 -26.97 -11.54 0.08
C LYS A 723 -27.09 -11.71 1.60
N TYR A 724 -25.99 -11.49 2.33
CA TYR A 724 -25.92 -11.85 3.75
C TYR A 724 -26.09 -10.66 4.70
N LEU A 725 -25.98 -9.43 4.21
CA LEU A 725 -26.21 -8.20 4.98
C LEU A 725 -27.52 -7.48 4.60
N ALA A 726 -28.36 -8.10 3.74
CA ALA A 726 -29.69 -7.57 3.42
C ALA A 726 -30.62 -7.68 4.65
N THR A 727 -31.61 -6.78 4.75
CA THR A 727 -32.69 -6.90 5.74
C THR A 727 -33.68 -7.99 5.33
N ASP A 728 -34.31 -8.68 6.29
CA ASP A 728 -35.28 -9.76 6.04
C ASP A 728 -36.43 -9.35 5.06
N SER A 729 -36.81 -8.08 5.08
CA SER A 729 -37.81 -7.54 4.13
C SER A 729 -37.34 -7.54 2.67
N ALA A 730 -36.04 -7.49 2.40
CA ALA A 730 -35.48 -7.54 1.05
C ALA A 730 -35.31 -8.99 0.54
N VAL A 731 -35.11 -9.94 1.44
CA VAL A 731 -34.98 -11.37 1.09
C VAL A 731 -36.32 -11.93 0.65
N GLN A 732 -37.43 -11.59 1.30
CA GLN A 732 -38.78 -12.06 0.95
C GLN A 732 -39.24 -11.57 -0.43
N THR A 733 -38.75 -10.43 -0.90
CA THR A 733 -39.06 -9.93 -2.26
C THR A 733 -38.23 -10.57 -3.36
N ALA A 734 -37.02 -11.06 -3.05
CA ALA A 734 -36.14 -11.70 -4.01
C ALA A 734 -36.46 -13.19 -4.25
N GLU A 735 -37.11 -13.87 -3.30
CA GLU A 735 -37.61 -15.26 -3.46
C GLU A 735 -38.99 -15.32 -4.14
N ALA A 736 -39.65 -14.17 -4.33
CA ALA A 736 -40.98 -14.08 -4.95
C ALA A 736 -40.93 -13.75 -6.46
N HIS A 737 -39.74 -13.64 -7.06
CA HIS A 737 -39.49 -13.41 -8.48
C HIS A 737 -38.44 -14.39 -9.01
#